data_715e8f702dd67c52071a8b4bd70eee75
#
_entry.id   715e8f702dd67c52071a8b4bd70eee75
#
_cell.length_a   1.000
_cell.length_b   1.000
_cell.length_c   1.000
_cell.angle_alpha   90.00
_cell.angle_beta   90.00
_cell.angle_gamma   90.00
#
_symmetry.space_group_name_H-M   'P 1'
#
loop_
_entity.id
_entity.type
_entity.pdbx_description
1 polymer ?
#
loop_
_entity_poly.entity_id
_entity_poly.type
_entity_poly.pdbx_seq_one_letter_code
_entity_poly.pdbx_strand_id
1 'polypeptide(L)'
;MDNNMFEEALFPGGKLPVYPKFESGIRRAPDRGCRLTKHQKEVALRNALRYIPRKFHAELAPEFLKELEERGRIYGYRFRPTGNLSAKPINDYEGKCLAGKGLQVMIDNNLCFDIALYPYELVTYGEMGQVFQNWMQYRIVMYYLRNLTKRQTLVLHSGHPLGVFESREDAPRVIETSSMMIGEYNNQDDWEVAAEMGVANYGQMTAGGWMYIGPQGIVHGTFNTLLNAGRLKLGIPEDGDLAGRLFVSSGLGGMSGAQPKAADIAGAVSIVAEVDASRIGQRLEQGWVQMVAESKEEAFEMAAEGMKSKKPTSIAYHGNIVDLLEYAVEKNIHIDLLSDQTSCHAVYIGGYCPVTLDFDKRTEMLEKDREEFKREVDLTLKRHFEAIKTLVSRGTYFFDYGNSFMKAVFDAGVKEISRNGVDDKEGFIWPSYVEDIMGPLLFDFGYGPFRWVCLSGKPEDLRATDHAAMECIDPNRRYQDRDNYVWIRDAEKNALVVGTQARILYQDCEGRVRIALKFNEMVREGKIGPVMLGRDHHDVSGTDSPFRETSNIYDGSNVMADMAVNCFAGNCARGMSMVTLHNGGGVGIGKSVNGGFSLLLDGSEQTDQIIKSAMTWDVINGVARRSWARNDNAMSTAKEFNESHSDYYHITMPELVDDQLINDLIK
;
A
#
# COMPACT_ATOMS: atom_id res chain seq x y z
N MET A 1 -38.36 5.68 0.51
CA MET A 1 -37.69 4.36 0.44
C MET A 1 -37.62 3.85 1.85
N ASP A 2 -38.25 2.73 2.12
CA ASP A 2 -38.33 2.20 3.47
C ASP A 2 -36.97 1.82 4.02
N ASN A 3 -36.74 2.05 5.32
CA ASN A 3 -35.59 1.63 6.12
C ASN A 3 -35.37 0.09 6.14
N ASN A 4 -36.03 -0.63 5.26
CA ASN A 4 -36.03 -2.09 5.19
C ASN A 4 -34.73 -2.67 4.65
N MET A 5 -33.88 -1.89 3.92
CA MET A 5 -32.65 -2.38 3.33
C MET A 5 -31.55 -2.64 4.36
N PHE A 6 -31.38 -1.78 5.35
CA PHE A 6 -30.44 -2.03 6.43
C PHE A 6 -30.91 -3.19 7.32
N GLU A 7 -32.22 -3.34 7.48
CA GLU A 7 -32.76 -4.48 8.21
C GLU A 7 -32.47 -5.81 7.51
N GLU A 8 -32.59 -5.88 6.19
CA GLU A 8 -32.25 -7.09 5.44
C GLU A 8 -30.74 -7.40 5.49
N ALA A 9 -29.89 -6.39 5.33
CA ALA A 9 -28.43 -6.56 5.34
C ALA A 9 -27.87 -6.97 6.72
N LEU A 10 -28.36 -6.36 7.78
CA LEU A 10 -27.82 -6.49 9.13
C LEU A 10 -28.56 -7.50 10.00
N PHE A 11 -29.86 -7.72 9.75
CA PHE A 11 -30.75 -8.51 10.59
C PHE A 11 -31.49 -9.58 9.78
N PRO A 12 -30.79 -10.59 9.25
CA PRO A 12 -31.41 -11.65 8.46
C PRO A 12 -32.57 -12.30 9.23
N GLY A 13 -33.74 -12.32 8.63
CA GLY A 13 -34.95 -12.83 9.28
C GLY A 13 -35.48 -11.93 10.41
N GLY A 14 -35.10 -10.66 10.45
CA GLY A 14 -35.57 -9.66 11.43
C GLY A 14 -35.07 -9.87 12.86
N LYS A 15 -34.03 -10.67 13.05
CA LYS A 15 -33.46 -11.01 14.37
C LYS A 15 -32.08 -10.43 14.55
N LEU A 16 -31.72 -10.10 15.80
CA LEU A 16 -30.39 -9.70 16.16
C LEU A 16 -29.40 -10.86 15.93
N PRO A 17 -28.29 -10.66 15.19
CA PRO A 17 -27.27 -11.70 15.03
C PRO A 17 -26.69 -12.16 16.37
N VAL A 18 -26.30 -13.43 16.43
CA VAL A 18 -25.59 -13.97 17.60
C VAL A 18 -24.19 -13.36 17.62
N TYR A 19 -23.72 -12.94 18.81
CA TYR A 19 -22.36 -12.42 18.96
C TYR A 19 -21.34 -13.54 18.63
N PRO A 20 -20.50 -13.39 17.59
CA PRO A 20 -19.60 -14.46 17.16
C PRO A 20 -18.42 -14.58 18.11
N LYS A 21 -17.97 -15.81 18.35
CA LYS A 21 -16.78 -16.08 19.17
C LYS A 21 -15.51 -15.62 18.44
N PHE A 22 -14.53 -15.16 19.20
CA PHE A 22 -13.18 -14.94 18.71
C PHE A 22 -12.41 -16.27 18.76
N GLU A 23 -11.76 -16.61 17.67
CA GLU A 23 -10.96 -17.82 17.56
C GLU A 23 -9.57 -17.57 18.16
N SER A 24 -9.05 -18.55 18.89
CA SER A 24 -7.68 -18.51 19.41
C SER A 24 -6.70 -18.60 18.25
N GLY A 25 -5.62 -17.80 18.30
CA GLY A 25 -4.60 -17.75 17.26
C GLY A 25 -4.87 -16.71 16.16
N ILE A 26 -6.05 -16.12 16.10
CA ILE A 26 -6.29 -14.97 15.21
C ILE A 26 -5.81 -13.71 15.90
N ARG A 27 -4.93 -13.01 15.22
CA ARG A 27 -4.32 -11.75 15.72
C ARG A 27 -5.38 -10.67 15.90
N ARG A 28 -5.28 -9.93 16.99
CA ARG A 28 -6.15 -8.81 17.37
C ARG A 28 -5.36 -7.51 17.37
N ALA A 29 -6.01 -6.42 16.97
CA ALA A 29 -5.42 -5.09 17.15
C ALA A 29 -5.22 -4.79 18.65
N PRO A 30 -4.15 -4.06 19.03
CA PRO A 30 -3.96 -3.61 20.41
C PRO A 30 -5.15 -2.81 20.94
N ASP A 31 -5.44 -2.93 22.22
CA ASP A 31 -6.42 -2.10 22.90
C ASP A 31 -5.86 -0.68 23.04
N ARG A 32 -6.59 0.32 22.56
CA ARG A 32 -6.12 1.71 22.55
C ARG A 32 -6.85 2.59 23.55
N GLY A 33 -7.90 2.07 24.20
CA GLY A 33 -8.80 2.83 25.03
C GLY A 33 -9.49 3.97 24.27
N CYS A 34 -10.34 4.72 24.96
CA CYS A 34 -11.11 5.82 24.36
C CYS A 34 -10.63 7.17 24.92
N ARG A 35 -10.26 8.10 24.04
CA ARG A 35 -9.81 9.46 24.39
C ARG A 35 -10.93 10.50 24.26
N LEU A 36 -12.10 10.10 23.80
CA LEU A 36 -13.21 10.98 23.52
C LEU A 36 -13.78 11.63 24.79
N THR A 37 -14.14 12.90 24.69
CA THR A 37 -14.97 13.59 25.67
C THR A 37 -16.35 12.94 25.76
N LYS A 38 -17.11 13.25 26.82
CA LYS A 38 -18.50 12.77 26.97
C LYS A 38 -19.34 13.08 25.72
N HIS A 39 -19.29 14.31 25.23
CA HIS A 39 -20.05 14.73 24.05
C HIS A 39 -19.60 13.92 22.79
N GLN A 40 -18.30 13.72 22.60
CA GLN A 40 -17.81 12.94 21.46
C GLN A 40 -18.20 11.45 21.56
N LYS A 41 -18.26 10.85 22.74
CA LYS A 41 -18.81 9.50 22.95
C LYS A 41 -20.29 9.42 22.56
N GLU A 42 -21.07 10.44 22.90
CA GLU A 42 -22.48 10.52 22.45
C GLU A 42 -22.57 10.57 20.93
N VAL A 43 -21.70 11.34 20.26
CA VAL A 43 -21.61 11.39 18.79
C VAL A 43 -21.23 10.03 18.21
N ALA A 44 -20.20 9.37 18.76
CA ALA A 44 -19.73 8.05 18.32
C ALA A 44 -20.85 6.99 18.38
N LEU A 45 -21.59 6.95 19.50
CA LEU A 45 -22.72 6.03 19.65
C LEU A 45 -23.84 6.31 18.64
N ARG A 46 -24.18 7.58 18.41
CA ARG A 46 -25.18 7.96 17.39
C ARG A 46 -24.71 7.55 15.99
N ASN A 47 -23.42 7.71 15.69
CA ASN A 47 -22.81 7.30 14.42
C ASN A 47 -22.87 5.79 14.20
N ALA A 48 -22.66 4.99 15.23
CA ALA A 48 -22.79 3.53 15.13
C ALA A 48 -24.27 3.10 15.04
N LEU A 49 -25.13 3.69 15.87
CA LEU A 49 -26.55 3.31 15.93
C LEU A 49 -27.37 3.78 14.71
N ARG A 50 -26.85 4.71 13.88
CA ARG A 50 -27.56 5.16 12.66
C ARG A 50 -27.79 4.06 11.62
N TYR A 51 -27.02 2.96 11.67
CA TYR A 51 -27.21 1.78 10.80
C TYR A 51 -28.28 0.83 11.34
N ILE A 52 -28.69 0.99 12.59
CA ILE A 52 -29.44 0.00 13.36
C ILE A 52 -30.91 0.43 13.45
N PRO A 53 -31.88 -0.46 13.17
CA PRO A 53 -33.28 -0.20 13.44
C PRO A 53 -33.51 0.14 14.92
N ARG A 54 -34.32 1.16 15.17
CA ARG A 54 -34.56 1.72 16.52
C ARG A 54 -34.92 0.68 17.58
N LYS A 55 -35.61 -0.39 17.18
CA LYS A 55 -36.03 -1.48 18.09
C LYS A 55 -34.86 -2.20 18.77
N PHE A 56 -33.66 -2.15 18.19
CA PHE A 56 -32.43 -2.80 18.74
C PHE A 56 -31.49 -1.82 19.43
N HIS A 57 -31.79 -0.51 19.48
CA HIS A 57 -30.90 0.48 20.06
C HIS A 57 -30.61 0.22 21.54
N ALA A 58 -31.62 -0.15 22.32
CA ALA A 58 -31.46 -0.38 23.76
C ALA A 58 -30.53 -1.58 24.07
N GLU A 59 -30.51 -2.57 23.18
CA GLU A 59 -29.67 -3.76 23.32
C GLU A 59 -28.23 -3.52 22.85
N LEU A 60 -28.05 -2.80 21.72
CA LEU A 60 -26.75 -2.61 21.10
C LEU A 60 -25.96 -1.41 21.63
N ALA A 61 -26.59 -0.37 22.15
CA ALA A 61 -25.89 0.79 22.66
C ALA A 61 -24.90 0.49 23.80
N PRO A 62 -25.25 -0.35 24.79
CA PRO A 62 -24.28 -0.77 25.82
C PRO A 62 -23.09 -1.59 25.24
N GLU A 63 -23.37 -2.45 24.24
CA GLU A 63 -22.34 -3.24 23.58
C GLU A 63 -21.36 -2.34 22.81
N PHE A 64 -21.88 -1.38 22.04
CA PHE A 64 -21.05 -0.43 21.29
C PHE A 64 -20.26 0.51 22.21
N LEU A 65 -20.86 0.92 23.34
CA LEU A 65 -20.13 1.71 24.34
C LEU A 65 -18.94 0.93 24.91
N LYS A 66 -19.14 -0.36 25.20
CA LYS A 66 -18.07 -1.23 25.67
C LYS A 66 -16.95 -1.38 24.64
N GLU A 67 -17.29 -1.63 23.36
CA GLU A 67 -16.29 -1.67 22.29
C GLU A 67 -15.51 -0.36 22.21
N LEU A 68 -16.17 0.80 22.27
CA LEU A 68 -15.55 2.11 22.23
C LEU A 68 -14.59 2.33 23.40
N GLU A 69 -14.99 1.97 24.63
CA GLU A 69 -14.18 2.18 25.83
C GLU A 69 -12.98 1.26 25.91
N GLU A 70 -13.13 0.00 25.52
CA GLU A 70 -12.05 -0.99 25.53
C GLU A 70 -11.11 -0.87 24.33
N ARG A 71 -11.68 -0.63 23.12
CA ARG A 71 -10.94 -0.69 21.87
C ARG A 71 -10.61 0.67 21.25
N GLY A 72 -11.17 1.76 21.80
CA GLY A 72 -11.09 3.08 21.20
C GLY A 72 -11.92 3.24 19.90
N ARG A 73 -12.68 2.22 19.48
CA ARG A 73 -13.52 2.23 18.28
C ARG A 73 -14.70 1.29 18.41
N ILE A 74 -15.77 1.56 17.64
CA ILE A 74 -16.92 0.67 17.53
C ILE A 74 -16.77 -0.15 16.24
N TYR A 75 -16.34 -1.38 16.36
CA TYR A 75 -16.20 -2.30 15.24
C TYR A 75 -17.49 -3.03 14.87
N GLY A 76 -18.47 -3.08 15.80
CA GLY A 76 -19.71 -3.81 15.61
C GLY A 76 -19.49 -5.31 15.43
N TYR A 77 -18.72 -5.92 16.29
CA TYR A 77 -18.26 -7.33 16.18
C TYR A 77 -19.42 -8.31 16.00
N ARG A 78 -20.59 -8.00 16.56
CA ARG A 78 -21.82 -8.83 16.40
C ARG A 78 -22.19 -9.03 14.94
N PHE A 79 -21.90 -8.05 14.08
CA PHE A 79 -22.22 -8.09 12.66
C PHE A 79 -21.15 -8.75 11.80
N ARG A 80 -20.07 -9.22 12.40
CA ARG A 80 -19.02 -9.97 11.72
C ARG A 80 -19.59 -11.26 11.12
N PRO A 81 -19.16 -11.68 9.92
CA PRO A 81 -19.42 -13.03 9.41
C PRO A 81 -18.95 -14.11 10.41
N THR A 82 -19.65 -15.22 10.44
CA THR A 82 -19.21 -16.40 11.22
C THR A 82 -18.16 -17.18 10.44
N GLY A 83 -17.14 -17.69 11.15
CA GLY A 83 -16.01 -18.38 10.55
C GLY A 83 -14.96 -17.47 9.92
N ASN A 84 -13.98 -18.07 9.29
CA ASN A 84 -12.87 -17.35 8.65
C ASN A 84 -13.30 -16.82 7.28
N LEU A 85 -13.14 -15.52 7.09
CA LEU A 85 -13.44 -14.88 5.83
C LEU A 85 -12.31 -15.19 4.82
N SER A 86 -12.70 -15.54 3.59
CA SER A 86 -11.80 -15.70 2.46
C SER A 86 -12.51 -15.39 1.15
N ALA A 87 -11.78 -14.91 0.16
CA ALA A 87 -12.34 -14.71 -1.17
C ALA A 87 -12.70 -16.06 -1.81
N LYS A 88 -13.86 -16.09 -2.47
CA LYS A 88 -14.36 -17.22 -3.24
C LYS A 88 -14.27 -16.93 -4.74
N PRO A 89 -14.39 -17.93 -5.61
CA PRO A 89 -14.59 -17.71 -7.04
C PRO A 89 -15.78 -16.79 -7.30
N ILE A 90 -15.68 -15.91 -8.31
CA ILE A 90 -16.70 -14.90 -8.62
C ILE A 90 -18.10 -15.51 -8.85
N ASN A 91 -18.18 -16.75 -9.32
CA ASN A 91 -19.45 -17.43 -9.57
C ASN A 91 -20.19 -17.80 -8.27
N ASP A 92 -19.49 -17.82 -7.13
CA ASP A 92 -20.08 -18.13 -5.82
C ASP A 92 -20.66 -16.86 -5.15
N TYR A 93 -20.48 -15.70 -5.77
CA TYR A 93 -21.09 -14.45 -5.33
C TYR A 93 -22.38 -14.16 -6.09
N GLU A 94 -23.39 -13.74 -5.37
CA GLU A 94 -24.63 -13.21 -5.95
C GLU A 94 -24.40 -11.76 -6.39
N GLY A 95 -25.05 -11.34 -7.46
CA GLY A 95 -24.98 -9.97 -7.93
C GLY A 95 -25.71 -9.75 -9.24
N LYS A 96 -26.36 -8.58 -9.38
CA LYS A 96 -27.08 -8.18 -10.59
C LYS A 96 -26.16 -7.72 -11.73
N CYS A 97 -24.93 -7.33 -11.40
CA CYS A 97 -23.90 -7.02 -12.39
C CYS A 97 -22.57 -7.66 -12.03
N LEU A 98 -21.76 -7.95 -13.04
CA LEU A 98 -20.49 -8.65 -12.88
C LEU A 98 -19.49 -7.83 -12.04
N ALA A 99 -19.46 -6.50 -12.22
CA ALA A 99 -18.61 -5.60 -11.43
C ALA A 99 -18.94 -5.66 -9.93
N GLY A 100 -20.25 -5.71 -9.56
CA GLY A 100 -20.67 -5.87 -8.18
C GLY A 100 -20.18 -7.18 -7.57
N LYS A 101 -20.19 -8.29 -8.34
CA LYS A 101 -19.60 -9.57 -7.90
C LYS A 101 -18.10 -9.49 -7.74
N GLY A 102 -17.39 -8.91 -8.72
CA GLY A 102 -15.93 -8.78 -8.69
C GLY A 102 -15.45 -7.94 -7.49
N LEU A 103 -16.13 -6.84 -7.19
CA LEU A 103 -15.81 -6.00 -6.03
C LEU A 103 -16.06 -6.73 -4.70
N GLN A 104 -17.08 -7.58 -4.60
CA GLN A 104 -17.27 -8.44 -3.42
C GLN A 104 -16.08 -9.40 -3.22
N VAL A 105 -15.58 -10.03 -4.31
CA VAL A 105 -14.37 -10.87 -4.26
C VAL A 105 -13.19 -10.08 -3.71
N MET A 106 -12.98 -8.85 -4.19
CA MET A 106 -11.87 -8.00 -3.78
C MET A 106 -11.95 -7.58 -2.32
N ILE A 107 -13.14 -7.26 -1.80
CA ILE A 107 -13.37 -6.96 -0.38
C ILE A 107 -13.01 -8.17 0.49
N ASP A 108 -13.55 -9.34 0.16
CA ASP A 108 -13.30 -10.54 0.94
C ASP A 108 -11.84 -10.98 0.88
N ASN A 109 -11.15 -10.76 -0.25
CA ASN A 109 -9.71 -11.00 -0.35
C ASN A 109 -8.90 -10.09 0.59
N ASN A 110 -9.24 -8.80 0.66
CA ASN A 110 -8.56 -7.85 1.56
C ASN A 110 -8.76 -8.18 3.06
N LEU A 111 -9.87 -8.83 3.40
CA LEU A 111 -10.24 -9.24 4.76
C LEU A 111 -9.98 -10.71 5.04
N CYS A 112 -9.40 -11.45 4.08
CA CYS A 112 -9.03 -12.85 4.24
C CYS A 112 -8.15 -13.04 5.48
N PHE A 113 -8.47 -14.03 6.31
CA PHE A 113 -7.78 -14.25 7.58
C PHE A 113 -6.32 -14.67 7.41
N ASP A 114 -5.96 -15.21 6.26
CA ASP A 114 -4.57 -15.55 5.92
C ASP A 114 -3.75 -14.33 5.47
N ILE A 115 -4.42 -13.21 5.16
CA ILE A 115 -3.82 -12.00 4.60
C ILE A 115 -3.88 -10.83 5.58
N ALA A 116 -5.07 -10.54 6.12
CA ALA A 116 -5.31 -9.37 6.95
C ALA A 116 -4.54 -9.42 8.27
N LEU A 117 -3.94 -8.29 8.63
CA LEU A 117 -3.15 -8.16 9.87
C LEU A 117 -4.02 -8.33 11.11
N TYR A 118 -5.18 -7.66 11.15
CA TYR A 118 -6.17 -7.73 12.21
C TYR A 118 -7.55 -7.93 11.60
N PRO A 119 -7.89 -9.17 11.16
CA PRO A 119 -9.10 -9.41 10.38
C PRO A 119 -10.37 -9.06 11.14
N TYR A 120 -10.41 -9.22 12.46
CA TYR A 120 -11.58 -8.85 13.27
C TYR A 120 -11.81 -7.35 13.35
N GLU A 121 -10.76 -6.56 13.26
CA GLU A 121 -10.76 -5.09 13.26
C GLU A 121 -10.73 -4.50 11.84
N LEU A 122 -10.95 -5.32 10.80
CA LEU A 122 -10.99 -4.94 9.37
C LEU A 122 -9.69 -4.27 8.87
N VAL A 123 -8.56 -4.55 9.53
CA VAL A 123 -7.25 -4.01 9.18
C VAL A 123 -6.52 -4.99 8.27
N THR A 124 -6.25 -4.58 7.04
CA THR A 124 -5.52 -5.38 6.07
C THR A 124 -4.02 -5.36 6.35
N TYR A 125 -3.41 -4.18 6.49
CA TYR A 125 -1.98 -4.02 6.78
C TYR A 125 -1.66 -2.66 7.40
N GLY A 126 -0.38 -2.44 7.78
CA GLY A 126 0.15 -1.13 8.20
C GLY A 126 -0.44 -0.60 9.51
N GLU A 127 -0.80 -1.49 10.44
CA GLU A 127 -1.37 -1.21 11.76
C GLU A 127 -2.79 -0.59 11.73
N MET A 128 -3.13 0.18 10.69
CA MET A 128 -4.39 0.94 10.60
C MET A 128 -5.08 0.87 9.24
N GLY A 129 -4.44 0.33 8.19
CA GLY A 129 -5.01 0.30 6.84
C GLY A 129 -6.26 -0.55 6.76
N GLN A 130 -7.42 0.09 6.66
CA GLN A 130 -8.73 -0.54 6.77
C GLN A 130 -9.50 -0.55 5.45
N VAL A 131 -10.26 -1.61 5.25
CA VAL A 131 -11.28 -1.69 4.19
C VAL A 131 -12.52 -0.90 4.61
N PHE A 132 -13.00 -1.11 5.83
CA PHE A 132 -14.13 -0.42 6.45
C PHE A 132 -13.82 -0.08 7.91
N GLN A 133 -14.58 0.83 8.50
CA GLN A 133 -14.47 1.18 9.91
C GLN A 133 -15.09 0.11 10.82
N ASN A 134 -16.17 -0.55 10.38
CA ASN A 134 -16.95 -1.48 11.17
C ASN A 134 -17.67 -2.53 10.29
N TRP A 135 -18.14 -3.59 10.92
CA TRP A 135 -18.80 -4.71 10.24
C TRP A 135 -20.20 -4.39 9.73
N MET A 136 -20.84 -3.33 10.24
CA MET A 136 -22.11 -2.83 9.67
C MET A 136 -21.89 -2.31 8.26
N GLN A 137 -20.82 -1.50 8.06
CA GLN A 137 -20.43 -0.99 6.73
C GLN A 137 -20.15 -2.15 5.77
N TYR A 138 -19.35 -3.14 6.19
CA TYR A 138 -19.08 -4.34 5.37
C TYR A 138 -20.39 -4.98 4.88
N ARG A 139 -21.32 -5.30 5.79
CA ARG A 139 -22.57 -5.98 5.42
C ARG A 139 -23.45 -5.14 4.48
N ILE A 140 -23.56 -3.85 4.75
CA ILE A 140 -24.38 -2.94 3.93
C ILE A 140 -23.77 -2.77 2.54
N VAL A 141 -22.45 -2.60 2.44
CA VAL A 141 -21.77 -2.47 1.15
C VAL A 141 -21.87 -3.76 0.35
N MET A 142 -21.65 -4.93 0.96
CA MET A 142 -21.86 -6.23 0.29
C MET A 142 -23.30 -6.40 -0.21
N TYR A 143 -24.29 -5.95 0.57
CA TYR A 143 -25.69 -5.93 0.15
C TYR A 143 -25.92 -5.01 -1.05
N TYR A 144 -25.38 -3.79 -1.03
CA TYR A 144 -25.47 -2.86 -2.16
C TYR A 144 -24.79 -3.43 -3.41
N LEU A 145 -23.57 -3.96 -3.31
CA LEU A 145 -22.85 -4.55 -4.44
C LEU A 145 -23.60 -5.74 -5.07
N ARG A 146 -24.27 -6.57 -4.25
CA ARG A 146 -25.15 -7.65 -4.73
C ARG A 146 -26.32 -7.10 -5.54
N ASN A 147 -26.89 -5.97 -5.13
CA ASN A 147 -28.10 -5.39 -5.74
C ASN A 147 -27.80 -4.34 -6.80
N LEU A 148 -26.57 -3.90 -6.94
CA LEU A 148 -26.13 -2.87 -7.87
C LEU A 148 -26.34 -3.30 -9.32
N THR A 149 -27.00 -2.43 -10.11
CA THR A 149 -27.20 -2.63 -11.54
C THR A 149 -26.11 -1.93 -12.35
N LYS A 150 -26.05 -2.20 -13.66
CA LYS A 150 -25.13 -1.52 -14.58
C LYS A 150 -25.35 -0.01 -14.68
N ARG A 151 -26.54 0.48 -14.32
CA ARG A 151 -26.93 1.91 -14.38
C ARG A 151 -26.95 2.58 -13.02
N GLN A 152 -26.12 2.11 -12.11
CA GLN A 152 -26.04 2.65 -10.75
C GLN A 152 -24.59 2.76 -10.28
N THR A 153 -24.33 3.78 -9.47
CA THR A 153 -23.05 3.99 -8.76
C THR A 153 -23.31 4.03 -7.27
N LEU A 154 -22.60 3.20 -6.51
CA LEU A 154 -22.52 3.27 -5.06
C LEU A 154 -21.49 4.33 -4.67
N VAL A 155 -21.87 5.25 -3.80
CA VAL A 155 -20.98 6.29 -3.27
C VAL A 155 -20.67 6.02 -1.80
N LEU A 156 -19.37 5.97 -1.50
CA LEU A 156 -18.85 5.78 -0.15
C LEU A 156 -18.07 7.02 0.31
N HIS A 157 -18.17 7.30 1.59
CA HIS A 157 -17.44 8.35 2.29
C HIS A 157 -16.83 7.78 3.55
N SER A 158 -15.51 7.57 3.57
CA SER A 158 -14.82 6.90 4.67
C SER A 158 -15.49 5.58 5.07
N GLY A 159 -15.81 4.75 4.08
CA GLY A 159 -16.52 3.48 4.27
C GLY A 159 -18.05 3.60 4.51
N HIS A 160 -18.59 4.81 4.76
CA HIS A 160 -20.04 5.00 4.92
C HIS A 160 -20.75 4.89 3.59
N PRO A 161 -21.71 3.97 3.42
CA PRO A 161 -22.50 3.87 2.21
C PRO A 161 -23.55 4.98 2.17
N LEU A 162 -23.22 6.08 1.47
CA LEU A 162 -24.11 7.24 1.36
C LEU A 162 -25.35 6.96 0.51
N GLY A 163 -25.23 6.05 -0.45
CA GLY A 163 -26.34 5.65 -1.29
C GLY A 163 -25.93 5.18 -2.67
N VAL A 164 -26.92 4.72 -3.42
CA VAL A 164 -26.82 4.29 -4.81
C VAL A 164 -27.54 5.33 -5.67
N PHE A 165 -26.84 5.83 -6.67
CA PHE A 165 -27.32 6.88 -7.56
C PHE A 165 -27.46 6.35 -8.98
N GLU A 166 -28.38 6.91 -9.77
CA GLU A 166 -28.47 6.62 -11.19
C GLU A 166 -27.17 7.03 -11.90
N SER A 167 -26.76 6.21 -12.86
CA SER A 167 -25.49 6.39 -13.57
C SER A 167 -25.59 5.81 -14.99
N ARG A 168 -24.59 6.09 -15.82
CA ARG A 168 -24.46 5.47 -17.13
C ARG A 168 -23.76 4.10 -17.01
N GLU A 169 -23.92 3.24 -18.01
CA GLU A 169 -23.30 1.92 -18.01
C GLU A 169 -21.77 1.98 -18.08
N ASP A 170 -21.21 3.02 -18.68
CA ASP A 170 -19.78 3.31 -18.80
C ASP A 170 -19.21 4.15 -17.65
N ALA A 171 -19.97 4.42 -16.59
CA ALA A 171 -19.51 5.14 -15.41
C ALA A 171 -19.02 4.17 -14.33
N PRO A 172 -18.26 4.63 -13.32
CA PRO A 172 -17.85 3.81 -12.18
C PRO A 172 -19.03 3.19 -11.43
N ARG A 173 -18.87 1.95 -11.01
CA ARG A 173 -19.86 1.26 -10.14
C ARG A 173 -19.68 1.67 -8.69
N VAL A 174 -18.46 2.06 -8.28
CA VAL A 174 -18.17 2.55 -6.93
C VAL A 174 -17.26 3.78 -7.03
N ILE A 175 -17.61 4.80 -6.25
CA ILE A 175 -16.79 5.98 -5.99
C ILE A 175 -16.57 6.06 -4.48
N GLU A 176 -15.31 6.06 -4.05
CA GLU A 176 -14.96 6.17 -2.63
C GLU A 176 -13.94 7.26 -2.39
N THR A 177 -14.17 8.03 -1.30
CA THR A 177 -13.18 8.94 -0.75
C THR A 177 -13.01 8.67 0.74
N SER A 178 -11.77 8.64 1.24
CA SER A 178 -11.51 8.33 2.64
C SER A 178 -10.66 9.39 3.31
N SER A 179 -11.18 9.91 4.44
CA SER A 179 -10.49 10.85 5.32
C SER A 179 -9.92 12.09 4.63
N MET A 180 -10.61 12.61 3.62
CA MET A 180 -10.24 13.85 2.93
C MET A 180 -10.54 15.05 3.85
N MET A 181 -9.65 15.28 4.80
CA MET A 181 -9.82 16.28 5.86
C MET A 181 -9.53 17.69 5.36
N ILE A 182 -10.24 18.68 5.92
CA ILE A 182 -9.98 20.10 5.69
C ILE A 182 -8.60 20.45 6.31
N GLY A 183 -7.78 21.26 5.63
CA GLY A 183 -6.38 21.49 5.93
C GLY A 183 -6.03 21.80 7.39
N GLU A 184 -6.84 22.58 8.10
CA GLU A 184 -6.61 22.92 9.52
C GLU A 184 -6.71 21.66 10.43
N TYR A 185 -7.54 20.71 10.05
CA TYR A 185 -7.77 19.45 10.77
C TYR A 185 -7.01 18.26 10.17
N ASN A 186 -6.19 18.50 9.14
CA ASN A 186 -5.50 17.45 8.41
C ASN A 186 -4.19 17.05 9.10
N ASN A 187 -4.32 16.48 10.29
CA ASN A 187 -3.24 15.97 11.12
C ASN A 187 -3.65 14.68 11.82
N GLN A 188 -2.67 13.98 12.37
CA GLN A 188 -2.87 12.65 12.97
C GLN A 188 -3.81 12.71 14.21
N ASP A 189 -3.67 13.71 15.06
CA ASP A 189 -4.44 13.79 16.32
C ASP A 189 -5.93 14.04 16.06
N ASP A 190 -6.27 14.99 15.18
CA ASP A 190 -7.66 15.24 14.78
C ASP A 190 -8.25 14.04 14.03
N TRP A 191 -7.44 13.38 13.18
CA TRP A 191 -7.87 12.17 12.49
C TRP A 191 -8.19 11.04 13.48
N GLU A 192 -7.39 10.83 14.52
CA GLU A 192 -7.64 9.78 15.51
C GLU A 192 -8.96 10.02 16.26
N VAL A 193 -9.23 11.26 16.66
CA VAL A 193 -10.51 11.64 17.27
C VAL A 193 -11.66 11.37 16.30
N ALA A 194 -11.53 11.74 15.04
CA ALA A 194 -12.54 11.48 14.01
C ALA A 194 -12.77 9.96 13.79
N ALA A 195 -11.70 9.16 13.82
CA ALA A 195 -11.77 7.71 13.69
C ALA A 195 -12.44 7.05 14.92
N GLU A 196 -12.13 7.52 16.14
CA GLU A 196 -12.82 7.07 17.37
C GLU A 196 -14.31 7.41 17.33
N MET A 197 -14.69 8.59 16.80
CA MET A 197 -16.09 8.96 16.59
C MET A 197 -16.78 8.18 15.44
N GLY A 198 -16.05 7.34 14.70
CA GLY A 198 -16.60 6.56 13.61
C GLY A 198 -16.96 7.40 12.37
N VAL A 199 -16.17 8.46 12.06
CA VAL A 199 -16.39 9.30 10.87
C VAL A 199 -15.24 9.30 9.89
N ALA A 200 -14.05 8.81 10.26
CA ALA A 200 -12.89 8.69 9.41
C ALA A 200 -12.40 7.24 9.29
N ASN A 201 -11.97 6.86 8.08
CA ASN A 201 -11.37 5.56 7.78
C ASN A 201 -9.94 5.77 7.26
N TYR A 202 -8.97 4.99 7.73
CA TYR A 202 -7.64 5.01 7.15
C TYR A 202 -7.59 4.12 5.91
N GLY A 203 -8.00 4.67 4.77
CA GLY A 203 -7.96 4.01 3.47
C GLY A 203 -6.52 3.91 2.95
N GLN A 204 -5.63 3.23 3.66
CA GLN A 204 -4.25 3.10 3.26
C GLN A 204 -4.13 2.34 1.94
N MET A 205 -3.76 3.07 0.86
CA MET A 205 -3.43 2.48 -0.43
C MET A 205 -4.44 1.41 -0.89
N THR A 206 -3.96 0.24 -1.26
CA THR A 206 -4.77 -0.89 -1.73
C THR A 206 -5.63 -1.56 -0.65
N ALA A 207 -5.43 -1.27 0.63
CA ALA A 207 -6.37 -1.70 1.67
C ALA A 207 -7.71 -0.97 1.51
N GLY A 208 -7.70 0.36 1.47
CA GLY A 208 -8.89 1.18 1.24
C GLY A 208 -9.42 1.11 -0.19
N GLY A 209 -8.56 0.88 -1.17
CA GLY A 209 -8.93 0.70 -2.58
C GLY A 209 -9.36 -0.71 -2.96
N TRP A 210 -9.43 -1.63 -2.02
CA TRP A 210 -9.81 -3.05 -2.20
C TRP A 210 -8.99 -3.78 -3.28
N MET A 211 -7.73 -3.40 -3.44
CA MET A 211 -6.85 -3.95 -4.48
C MET A 211 -5.58 -4.58 -3.90
N TYR A 212 -5.59 -4.91 -2.61
CA TYR A 212 -4.51 -5.65 -1.98
C TYR A 212 -4.49 -7.11 -2.44
N ILE A 213 -3.34 -7.56 -2.95
CA ILE A 213 -3.16 -8.90 -3.51
C ILE A 213 -2.23 -9.77 -2.65
N GLY A 214 -2.19 -9.49 -1.36
CA GLY A 214 -1.23 -10.08 -0.46
C GLY A 214 0.16 -9.44 -0.61
N PRO A 215 1.17 -9.94 0.11
CA PRO A 215 2.50 -9.33 0.15
C PRO A 215 3.25 -9.39 -1.18
N GLN A 216 2.83 -10.17 -2.19
CA GLN A 216 3.52 -10.23 -3.50
C GLN A 216 3.59 -8.87 -4.21
N GLY A 217 2.63 -7.96 -3.96
CA GLY A 217 2.65 -6.63 -4.55
C GLY A 217 3.89 -5.84 -4.17
N ILE A 218 4.27 -5.90 -2.89
CA ILE A 218 5.45 -5.22 -2.41
C ILE A 218 6.74 -6.01 -2.69
N VAL A 219 6.67 -7.33 -2.89
CA VAL A 219 7.86 -8.11 -3.31
C VAL A 219 8.40 -7.57 -4.62
N HIS A 220 7.53 -7.33 -5.61
CA HIS A 220 7.94 -6.78 -6.90
C HIS A 220 8.48 -5.35 -6.78
N GLY A 221 7.83 -4.49 -5.98
CA GLY A 221 8.32 -3.14 -5.70
C GLY A 221 9.70 -3.15 -5.05
N THR A 222 9.90 -3.98 -4.04
CA THR A 222 11.19 -4.12 -3.35
C THR A 222 12.25 -4.74 -4.25
N PHE A 223 11.91 -5.75 -5.06
CA PHE A 223 12.80 -6.33 -6.07
C PHE A 223 13.32 -5.26 -7.04
N ASN A 224 12.44 -4.45 -7.62
CA ASN A 224 12.83 -3.35 -8.50
C ASN A 224 13.68 -2.31 -7.76
N THR A 225 13.30 -1.94 -6.54
CA THR A 225 14.05 -0.98 -5.73
C THR A 225 15.48 -1.46 -5.49
N LEU A 226 15.66 -2.71 -5.05
CA LEU A 226 16.98 -3.27 -4.74
C LEU A 226 17.87 -3.40 -5.97
N LEU A 227 17.36 -3.94 -7.08
CA LEU A 227 18.12 -4.04 -8.33
C LEU A 227 18.56 -2.68 -8.84
N ASN A 228 17.65 -1.70 -8.84
CA ASN A 228 17.97 -0.36 -9.33
C ASN A 228 18.87 0.41 -8.35
N ALA A 229 18.77 0.20 -7.03
CA ALA A 229 19.75 0.70 -6.06
C ALA A 229 21.15 0.12 -6.34
N GLY A 230 21.23 -1.18 -6.63
CA GLY A 230 22.49 -1.84 -7.02
C GLY A 230 23.09 -1.27 -8.30
N ARG A 231 22.27 -1.05 -9.33
CA ARG A 231 22.71 -0.41 -10.59
C ARG A 231 23.21 1.01 -10.34
N LEU A 232 22.48 1.77 -9.56
CA LEU A 232 22.77 3.18 -9.28
C LEU A 232 24.02 3.40 -8.41
N LYS A 233 24.22 2.57 -7.38
CA LYS A 233 25.21 2.81 -6.31
C LYS A 233 26.33 1.77 -6.24
N LEU A 234 26.09 0.55 -6.69
CA LEU A 234 27.06 -0.54 -6.58
C LEU A 234 27.68 -0.94 -7.93
N GLY A 235 27.35 -0.23 -9.01
CA GLY A 235 27.88 -0.47 -10.35
C GLY A 235 27.47 -1.83 -10.96
N ILE A 236 26.32 -2.34 -10.56
CA ILE A 236 25.78 -3.59 -11.13
C ILE A 236 25.30 -3.30 -12.55
N PRO A 237 25.64 -4.14 -13.56
CA PRO A 237 25.17 -3.96 -14.92
C PRO A 237 23.65 -4.17 -15.01
N GLU A 238 23.04 -3.65 -16.08
CA GLU A 238 21.57 -3.75 -16.29
C GLU A 238 21.05 -5.19 -16.25
N ASP A 239 21.86 -6.15 -16.65
CA ASP A 239 21.56 -7.57 -16.65
C ASP A 239 22.12 -8.35 -15.44
N GLY A 240 22.70 -7.65 -14.48
CA GLY A 240 23.27 -8.24 -13.28
C GLY A 240 22.28 -8.42 -12.15
N ASP A 241 22.73 -9.08 -11.10
CA ASP A 241 22.04 -9.29 -9.83
C ASP A 241 22.87 -8.81 -8.64
N LEU A 242 22.35 -8.98 -7.43
CA LEU A 242 22.98 -8.57 -6.18
C LEU A 242 23.81 -9.68 -5.51
N ALA A 243 24.33 -10.65 -6.26
CA ALA A 243 25.09 -11.77 -5.72
C ALA A 243 26.32 -11.30 -4.91
N GLY A 244 26.36 -11.71 -3.64
CA GLY A 244 27.44 -11.34 -2.71
C GLY A 244 27.29 -9.94 -2.09
N ARG A 245 26.14 -9.26 -2.25
CA ARG A 245 25.82 -7.97 -1.64
C ARG A 245 24.91 -8.14 -0.44
N LEU A 246 25.12 -7.33 0.60
CA LEU A 246 24.34 -7.35 1.83
C LEU A 246 23.31 -6.22 1.84
N PHE A 247 22.04 -6.61 1.99
CA PHE A 247 20.91 -5.71 2.28
C PHE A 247 20.46 -5.89 3.73
N VAL A 248 20.32 -4.80 4.48
CA VAL A 248 19.78 -4.82 5.85
C VAL A 248 18.53 -3.94 5.93
N SER A 249 17.52 -4.41 6.62
CA SER A 249 16.28 -3.67 6.85
C SER A 249 15.54 -4.19 8.08
N SER A 250 14.31 -3.71 8.29
CA SER A 250 13.47 -4.07 9.45
C SER A 250 12.01 -4.30 9.09
N GLY A 251 11.35 -5.08 9.93
CA GLY A 251 9.94 -5.42 9.83
C GLY A 251 9.65 -6.64 8.93
N LEU A 252 8.79 -7.54 9.43
CA LEU A 252 8.28 -8.72 8.70
C LEU A 252 6.74 -8.76 8.68
N GLY A 253 6.10 -7.59 8.84
CA GLY A 253 4.65 -7.43 8.78
C GLY A 253 4.03 -7.66 7.39
N GLY A 254 2.82 -7.14 7.18
CA GLY A 254 2.08 -7.31 5.93
C GLY A 254 2.78 -6.78 4.69
N MET A 255 3.43 -5.61 4.81
CA MET A 255 4.21 -5.00 3.73
C MET A 255 5.69 -5.37 3.83
N SER A 256 6.30 -5.10 4.98
CA SER A 256 7.74 -5.30 5.20
C SER A 256 8.20 -6.75 5.08
N GLY A 257 7.33 -7.72 5.35
CA GLY A 257 7.62 -9.15 5.18
C GLY A 257 7.98 -9.57 3.75
N ALA A 258 7.76 -8.70 2.77
CA ALA A 258 8.17 -8.90 1.39
C ALA A 258 9.68 -8.73 1.16
N GLN A 259 10.37 -7.99 2.02
CA GLN A 259 11.78 -7.60 1.81
C GLN A 259 12.74 -8.78 1.67
N PRO A 260 12.74 -9.79 2.58
CA PRO A 260 13.68 -10.91 2.45
C PRO A 260 13.44 -11.71 1.17
N LYS A 261 12.17 -11.92 0.78
CA LYS A 261 11.82 -12.61 -0.47
C LYS A 261 12.27 -11.84 -1.70
N ALA A 262 12.07 -10.53 -1.70
CA ALA A 262 12.51 -9.65 -2.80
C ALA A 262 14.05 -9.64 -2.94
N ALA A 263 14.77 -9.59 -1.82
CA ALA A 263 16.22 -9.63 -1.79
C ALA A 263 16.76 -10.98 -2.32
N ASP A 264 16.12 -12.10 -1.92
CA ASP A 264 16.45 -13.44 -2.43
C ASP A 264 16.28 -13.52 -3.96
N ILE A 265 15.15 -13.02 -4.50
CA ILE A 265 14.89 -12.99 -5.94
C ILE A 265 15.89 -12.07 -6.67
N ALA A 266 16.31 -10.96 -6.05
CA ALA A 266 17.31 -10.04 -6.59
C ALA A 266 18.75 -10.57 -6.49
N GLY A 267 18.95 -11.74 -5.87
CA GLY A 267 20.26 -12.37 -5.71
C GLY A 267 21.03 -11.93 -4.46
N ALA A 268 20.48 -11.09 -3.60
CA ALA A 268 21.15 -10.54 -2.43
C ALA A 268 21.17 -11.50 -1.23
N VAL A 269 22.10 -11.22 -0.32
CA VAL A 269 21.99 -11.68 1.07
C VAL A 269 21.27 -10.60 1.86
N SER A 270 20.30 -10.98 2.69
CA SER A 270 19.55 -10.01 3.49
C SER A 270 19.45 -10.39 4.96
N ILE A 271 19.51 -9.38 5.84
CA ILE A 271 19.13 -9.48 7.25
C ILE A 271 17.95 -8.53 7.48
N VAL A 272 16.83 -9.07 7.95
CA VAL A 272 15.67 -8.26 8.31
C VAL A 272 15.34 -8.46 9.79
N ALA A 273 15.44 -7.38 10.56
CA ALA A 273 15.15 -7.38 11.99
C ALA A 273 13.64 -7.36 12.24
N GLU A 274 13.15 -8.20 13.15
CA GLU A 274 11.75 -8.25 13.57
C GLU A 274 11.67 -8.57 15.07
N VAL A 275 10.88 -7.80 15.80
CA VAL A 275 10.70 -7.96 17.24
C VAL A 275 9.57 -8.94 17.60
N ASP A 276 8.68 -9.23 16.65
CA ASP A 276 7.53 -10.12 16.86
C ASP A 276 7.84 -11.51 16.28
N ALA A 277 8.15 -12.47 17.16
CA ALA A 277 8.46 -13.85 16.79
C ALA A 277 7.36 -14.52 15.93
N SER A 278 6.09 -14.13 16.12
CA SER A 278 4.99 -14.69 15.35
C SER A 278 5.04 -14.30 13.87
N ARG A 279 5.53 -13.09 13.56
CA ARG A 279 5.76 -12.64 12.17
C ARG A 279 6.91 -13.40 11.53
N ILE A 280 7.99 -13.62 12.30
CA ILE A 280 9.13 -14.44 11.83
C ILE A 280 8.65 -15.85 11.47
N GLY A 281 7.92 -16.51 12.38
CA GLY A 281 7.36 -17.84 12.15
C GLY A 281 6.48 -17.91 10.90
N GLN A 282 5.59 -16.93 10.72
CA GLN A 282 4.73 -16.84 9.52
C GLN A 282 5.54 -16.76 8.22
N ARG A 283 6.60 -15.93 8.18
CA ARG A 283 7.43 -15.78 6.98
C ARG A 283 8.31 -16.98 6.71
N LEU A 284 8.76 -17.67 7.76
CA LEU A 284 9.48 -18.93 7.65
C LEU A 284 8.60 -20.03 7.06
N GLU A 285 7.37 -20.19 7.57
CA GLU A 285 6.39 -21.16 7.04
C GLU A 285 6.03 -20.90 5.58
N GLN A 286 5.94 -19.62 5.18
CA GLN A 286 5.69 -19.21 3.79
C GLN A 286 6.91 -19.39 2.87
N GLY A 287 8.09 -19.73 3.40
CA GLY A 287 9.34 -19.81 2.64
C GLY A 287 9.83 -18.43 2.13
N TRP A 288 9.49 -17.36 2.83
CA TRP A 288 9.88 -15.99 2.51
C TRP A 288 11.12 -15.54 3.27
N VAL A 289 11.41 -16.22 4.37
CA VAL A 289 12.65 -16.19 5.12
C VAL A 289 13.22 -17.61 5.12
N GLN A 290 14.51 -17.75 4.91
CA GLN A 290 15.17 -19.06 4.85
C GLN A 290 15.77 -19.46 6.19
N MET A 291 16.27 -18.50 6.97
CA MET A 291 16.98 -18.72 8.21
C MET A 291 16.53 -17.72 9.28
N VAL A 292 16.63 -18.12 10.53
CA VAL A 292 16.37 -17.26 11.70
C VAL A 292 17.62 -17.20 12.55
N ALA A 293 18.02 -16.01 12.95
CA ALA A 293 19.13 -15.75 13.88
C ALA A 293 18.56 -15.18 15.20
N GLU A 294 18.96 -15.77 16.32
CA GLU A 294 18.55 -15.35 17.66
C GLU A 294 19.53 -14.31 18.26
N SER A 295 20.67 -14.09 17.61
CA SER A 295 21.61 -13.06 17.99
C SER A 295 22.13 -12.28 16.78
N LYS A 296 22.58 -11.06 17.04
CA LYS A 296 23.18 -10.19 16.01
C LYS A 296 24.48 -10.75 15.47
N GLU A 297 25.27 -11.42 16.31
CA GLU A 297 26.47 -12.14 15.95
C GLU A 297 26.17 -13.21 14.90
N GLU A 298 25.21 -14.08 15.22
CA GLU A 298 24.77 -15.17 14.36
C GLU A 298 24.21 -14.64 13.02
N ALA A 299 23.42 -13.56 13.05
CA ALA A 299 22.86 -12.95 11.85
C ALA A 299 23.97 -12.51 10.86
N PHE A 300 25.02 -11.83 11.36
CA PHE A 300 26.12 -11.40 10.50
C PHE A 300 27.07 -12.52 10.11
N GLU A 301 27.25 -13.58 10.91
CA GLU A 301 28.01 -14.78 10.54
C GLU A 301 27.33 -15.52 9.37
N MET A 302 26.01 -15.75 9.45
CA MET A 302 25.22 -16.33 8.37
C MET A 302 25.29 -15.48 7.10
N ALA A 303 25.18 -14.15 7.24
CA ALA A 303 25.27 -13.24 6.11
C ALA A 303 26.65 -13.27 5.44
N ALA A 304 27.73 -13.31 6.22
CA ALA A 304 29.10 -13.40 5.70
C ALA A 304 29.31 -14.69 4.88
N GLU A 305 28.75 -15.82 5.30
CA GLU A 305 28.80 -17.08 4.55
C GLU A 305 28.03 -16.99 3.22
N GLY A 306 26.82 -16.42 3.25
CA GLY A 306 26.01 -16.17 2.06
C GLY A 306 26.71 -15.27 1.06
N MET A 307 27.29 -14.15 1.50
CA MET A 307 28.06 -13.23 0.66
C MET A 307 29.29 -13.90 0.05
N LYS A 308 30.05 -14.65 0.83
CA LYS A 308 31.23 -15.37 0.37
C LYS A 308 30.93 -16.41 -0.71
N SER A 309 29.83 -17.15 -0.52
CA SER A 309 29.37 -18.16 -1.47
C SER A 309 28.59 -17.57 -2.65
N LYS A 310 28.26 -16.28 -2.62
CA LYS A 310 27.38 -15.59 -3.58
C LYS A 310 26.01 -16.27 -3.72
N LYS A 311 25.54 -16.90 -2.65
CA LYS A 311 24.26 -17.57 -2.62
C LYS A 311 23.23 -16.64 -1.99
N PRO A 312 22.10 -16.34 -2.67
CA PRO A 312 21.00 -15.59 -2.07
C PRO A 312 20.58 -16.25 -0.76
N THR A 313 20.51 -15.46 0.29
CA THR A 313 20.17 -15.96 1.63
C THR A 313 19.36 -14.89 2.37
N SER A 314 18.17 -15.26 2.83
CA SER A 314 17.29 -14.36 3.60
C SER A 314 17.26 -14.79 5.07
N ILE A 315 17.68 -13.88 5.95
CA ILE A 315 17.86 -14.09 7.39
C ILE A 315 16.89 -13.15 8.13
N ALA A 316 16.04 -13.71 8.98
CA ALA A 316 15.32 -12.93 9.97
C ALA A 316 16.17 -12.85 11.24
N TYR A 317 16.41 -11.66 11.73
CA TYR A 317 16.98 -11.44 13.06
C TYR A 317 15.86 -11.19 14.07
N HIS A 318 15.73 -12.06 15.06
CA HIS A 318 14.77 -11.87 16.15
C HIS A 318 15.29 -10.83 17.12
N GLY A 319 15.01 -9.57 16.86
CA GLY A 319 15.48 -8.45 17.66
C GLY A 319 15.19 -7.09 17.04
N ASN A 320 15.69 -6.04 17.70
CA ASN A 320 15.49 -4.68 17.26
C ASN A 320 16.54 -4.26 16.24
N ILE A 321 16.13 -3.55 15.20
CA ILE A 321 17.02 -3.07 14.13
C ILE A 321 18.14 -2.17 14.68
N VAL A 322 17.83 -1.32 15.68
CA VAL A 322 18.82 -0.39 16.24
C VAL A 322 19.97 -1.16 16.89
N ASP A 323 19.67 -2.21 17.64
CA ASP A 323 20.67 -3.06 18.28
C ASP A 323 21.55 -3.79 17.24
N LEU A 324 20.95 -4.23 16.13
CA LEU A 324 21.66 -4.84 15.00
C LEU A 324 22.60 -3.84 14.32
N LEU A 325 22.16 -2.61 14.08
CA LEU A 325 22.98 -1.58 13.42
C LEU A 325 24.11 -1.06 14.32
N GLU A 326 23.84 -0.87 15.63
CA GLU A 326 24.88 -0.49 16.60
C GLU A 326 25.97 -1.55 16.68
N TYR A 327 25.62 -2.84 16.63
CA TYR A 327 26.59 -3.92 16.54
C TYR A 327 27.43 -3.85 15.25
N ALA A 328 26.81 -3.58 14.11
CA ALA A 328 27.53 -3.41 12.84
C ALA A 328 28.51 -2.22 12.90
N VAL A 329 28.10 -1.12 13.56
CA VAL A 329 28.97 0.05 13.82
C VAL A 329 30.15 -0.33 14.71
N GLU A 330 29.91 -1.03 15.83
CA GLU A 330 30.95 -1.47 16.78
C GLU A 330 31.98 -2.40 16.12
N LYS A 331 31.49 -3.39 15.36
CA LYS A 331 32.36 -4.39 14.72
C LYS A 331 32.91 -3.96 13.35
N ASN A 332 32.60 -2.73 12.93
CA ASN A 332 33.01 -2.20 11.61
C ASN A 332 32.59 -3.10 10.44
N ILE A 333 31.35 -3.64 10.49
CA ILE A 333 30.78 -4.48 9.43
C ILE A 333 30.26 -3.57 8.32
N HIS A 334 30.63 -3.87 7.07
CA HIS A 334 30.10 -3.15 5.91
C HIS A 334 28.73 -3.69 5.49
N ILE A 335 27.80 -2.77 5.24
CA ILE A 335 26.46 -3.04 4.68
C ILE A 335 26.39 -2.30 3.34
N ASP A 336 26.09 -3.02 2.24
CA ASP A 336 26.00 -2.40 0.92
C ASP A 336 24.76 -1.52 0.77
N LEU A 337 23.56 -2.06 1.10
CA LEU A 337 22.26 -1.40 1.02
C LEU A 337 21.56 -1.46 2.37
N LEU A 338 21.05 -0.35 2.83
CA LEU A 338 20.33 -0.22 4.11
C LEU A 338 19.03 0.53 3.91
N SER A 339 17.96 0.03 4.52
CA SER A 339 16.66 0.71 4.56
C SER A 339 15.95 0.45 5.88
N ASP A 340 14.79 1.07 6.09
CA ASP A 340 13.86 0.79 7.18
C ASP A 340 12.43 0.70 6.65
N GLN A 341 11.69 -0.32 7.05
CA GLN A 341 10.29 -0.49 6.65
C GLN A 341 9.36 -0.77 7.85
N THR A 342 9.71 -0.25 9.02
CA THR A 342 8.79 -0.16 10.16
C THR A 342 7.65 0.82 9.85
N SER A 343 6.52 0.70 10.55
CA SER A 343 5.34 1.55 10.26
C SER A 343 5.47 2.93 10.91
N CYS A 344 6.47 3.74 10.53
CA CYS A 344 6.72 5.06 11.11
C CYS A 344 5.63 6.10 10.79
N HIS A 345 4.73 5.83 9.84
CA HIS A 345 3.50 6.60 9.65
C HIS A 345 2.52 6.48 10.85
N ALA A 346 2.71 5.46 11.67
CA ALA A 346 1.95 5.17 12.89
C ALA A 346 2.89 4.98 14.09
N VAL A 347 3.96 5.76 14.16
CA VAL A 347 5.13 5.57 15.02
C VAL A 347 4.78 5.45 16.50
N TYR A 348 3.87 6.32 17.00
CA TYR A 348 3.50 6.38 18.43
C TYR A 348 2.28 5.54 18.81
N ILE A 349 1.73 4.78 17.87
CA ILE A 349 0.55 3.93 18.08
C ILE A 349 0.82 2.45 17.79
N GLY A 350 2.08 2.05 17.91
CA GLY A 350 2.52 0.67 17.79
C GLY A 350 3.28 0.34 16.51
N GLY A 351 3.49 1.30 15.62
CA GLY A 351 4.21 1.09 14.36
C GLY A 351 5.73 0.96 14.51
N TYR A 352 6.30 1.39 15.66
CA TYR A 352 7.72 1.34 15.94
C TYR A 352 7.96 0.76 17.36
N CYS A 353 8.97 -0.08 17.53
CA CYS A 353 9.30 -0.71 18.80
C CYS A 353 10.55 -0.05 19.41
N PRO A 354 10.46 0.51 20.64
CA PRO A 354 11.64 0.98 21.35
C PRO A 354 12.67 -0.13 21.57
N VAL A 355 13.95 0.19 21.38
CA VAL A 355 15.06 -0.79 21.53
C VAL A 355 15.24 -1.29 22.97
N THR A 356 14.73 -0.57 23.93
CA THR A 356 14.76 -0.91 25.37
C THR A 356 13.71 -1.94 25.77
N LEU A 357 12.76 -2.25 24.88
CA LEU A 357 11.59 -3.08 25.17
C LEU A 357 11.52 -4.27 24.21
N ASP A 358 11.11 -5.43 24.75
CA ASP A 358 10.62 -6.52 23.92
C ASP A 358 9.20 -6.22 23.41
N PHE A 359 8.71 -7.05 22.49
CA PHE A 359 7.42 -6.85 21.84
C PHE A 359 6.24 -6.80 22.82
N ASP A 360 6.23 -7.67 23.84
CA ASP A 360 5.14 -7.77 24.80
C ASP A 360 5.13 -6.55 25.75
N LYS A 361 6.29 -6.17 26.28
CA LYS A 361 6.44 -4.97 27.12
C LYS A 361 6.12 -3.68 26.33
N ARG A 362 6.50 -3.61 25.05
CA ARG A 362 6.14 -2.51 24.18
C ARG A 362 4.61 -2.38 24.08
N THR A 363 3.92 -3.49 23.87
CA THR A 363 2.46 -3.52 23.77
C THR A 363 1.81 -3.10 25.09
N GLU A 364 2.30 -3.63 26.21
CA GLU A 364 1.83 -3.25 27.54
C GLU A 364 2.02 -1.75 27.85
N MET A 365 3.19 -1.20 27.51
CA MET A 365 3.48 0.22 27.70
C MET A 365 2.58 1.10 26.83
N LEU A 366 2.38 0.73 25.55
CA LEU A 366 1.48 1.44 24.66
C LEU A 366 0.04 1.52 25.18
N GLU A 367 -0.44 0.46 25.83
CA GLU A 367 -1.77 0.40 26.42
C GLU A 367 -1.89 1.21 27.72
N LYS A 368 -0.85 1.19 28.56
CA LYS A 368 -0.90 1.74 29.93
C LYS A 368 -0.33 3.15 30.06
N ASP A 369 0.72 3.50 29.30
CA ASP A 369 1.44 4.78 29.41
C ASP A 369 1.96 5.25 28.05
N ARG A 370 1.10 5.89 27.28
CA ARG A 370 1.43 6.39 25.95
C ARG A 370 2.49 7.48 25.92
N GLU A 371 2.55 8.30 26.96
CA GLU A 371 3.54 9.38 27.05
C GLU A 371 4.95 8.80 27.26
N GLU A 372 5.07 7.79 28.13
CA GLU A 372 6.33 7.06 28.31
C GLU A 372 6.70 6.31 27.02
N PHE A 373 5.74 5.61 26.40
CA PHE A 373 5.94 4.94 25.12
C PHE A 373 6.50 5.91 24.05
N LYS A 374 5.92 7.10 23.93
CA LYS A 374 6.39 8.14 23.00
C LYS A 374 7.83 8.55 23.30
N ARG A 375 8.19 8.77 24.58
CA ARG A 375 9.56 9.14 24.97
C ARG A 375 10.57 8.05 24.59
N GLU A 376 10.25 6.80 24.84
CA GLU A 376 11.12 5.65 24.50
C GLU A 376 11.30 5.51 22.98
N VAL A 377 10.22 5.74 22.21
CA VAL A 377 10.28 5.78 20.74
C VAL A 377 11.19 6.90 20.25
N ASP A 378 11.05 8.13 20.79
CA ASP A 378 11.89 9.28 20.39
C ASP A 378 13.37 9.04 20.70
N LEU A 379 13.69 8.45 21.84
CA LEU A 379 15.05 8.06 22.20
C LEU A 379 15.62 7.01 21.24
N THR A 380 14.81 6.03 20.87
CA THR A 380 15.21 4.96 19.96
C THR A 380 15.43 5.50 18.54
N LEU A 381 14.56 6.38 18.05
CA LEU A 381 14.72 7.02 16.72
C LEU A 381 16.04 7.83 16.64
N LYS A 382 16.43 8.51 17.70
CA LYS A 382 17.72 9.22 17.76
C LYS A 382 18.91 8.27 17.66
N ARG A 383 18.88 7.14 18.39
CA ARG A 383 19.92 6.10 18.31
C ARG A 383 19.97 5.48 16.90
N HIS A 384 18.81 5.19 16.32
CA HIS A 384 18.70 4.63 14.96
C HIS A 384 19.32 5.58 13.93
N PHE A 385 19.02 6.88 14.01
CA PHE A 385 19.62 7.90 13.16
C PHE A 385 21.16 7.91 13.28
N GLU A 386 21.73 7.91 14.49
CA GLU A 386 23.19 7.94 14.70
C GLU A 386 23.88 6.68 14.15
N ALA A 387 23.26 5.51 14.29
CA ALA A 387 23.79 4.27 13.72
C ALA A 387 23.81 4.34 12.19
N ILE A 388 22.70 4.76 11.55
CA ILE A 388 22.64 4.93 10.09
C ILE A 388 23.65 5.97 9.62
N LYS A 389 23.73 7.13 10.26
CA LYS A 389 24.68 8.20 9.93
C LYS A 389 26.13 7.70 9.93
N THR A 390 26.47 6.90 10.91
CA THR A 390 27.80 6.29 11.00
C THR A 390 28.06 5.31 9.84
N LEU A 391 27.10 4.42 9.55
CA LEU A 391 27.22 3.45 8.46
C LEU A 391 27.30 4.14 7.10
N VAL A 392 26.47 5.17 6.86
CA VAL A 392 26.50 5.97 5.63
C VAL A 392 27.85 6.67 5.45
N SER A 393 28.44 7.22 6.53
CA SER A 393 29.78 7.81 6.48
C SER A 393 30.89 6.81 6.10
N ARG A 394 30.62 5.51 6.23
CA ARG A 394 31.51 4.39 5.86
C ARG A 394 31.20 3.78 4.50
N GLY A 395 30.26 4.37 3.74
CA GLY A 395 29.95 3.96 2.36
C GLY A 395 28.68 3.11 2.20
N THR A 396 27.90 2.88 3.26
CA THR A 396 26.58 2.26 3.14
C THR A 396 25.63 3.19 2.40
N TYR A 397 24.88 2.68 1.42
CA TYR A 397 23.81 3.43 0.79
C TYR A 397 22.49 3.20 1.56
N PHE A 398 22.00 4.27 2.19
CA PHE A 398 20.71 4.28 2.88
C PHE A 398 19.65 5.00 2.04
N PHE A 399 18.45 4.44 1.99
CA PHE A 399 17.25 5.06 1.45
C PHE A 399 16.03 4.78 2.35
N ASP A 400 15.21 5.80 2.60
CA ASP A 400 13.92 5.62 3.29
C ASP A 400 12.95 4.89 2.36
N TYR A 401 12.34 3.80 2.84
CA TYR A 401 11.38 3.02 2.04
C TYR A 401 9.99 3.68 1.95
N GLY A 402 9.84 4.92 2.40
CA GLY A 402 8.62 5.71 2.22
C GLY A 402 7.53 5.47 3.26
N ASN A 403 7.91 5.02 4.44
CA ASN A 403 7.03 4.79 5.59
C ASN A 403 7.18 5.89 6.68
N SER A 404 7.75 7.02 6.33
CA SER A 404 7.96 8.21 7.18
C SER A 404 9.04 8.08 8.25
N PHE A 405 10.04 7.21 8.08
CA PHE A 405 11.15 7.10 9.02
C PHE A 405 11.89 8.44 9.22
N MET A 406 12.34 9.08 8.14
CA MET A 406 13.06 10.36 8.23
C MET A 406 12.23 11.46 8.87
N LYS A 407 10.93 11.51 8.55
CA LYS A 407 10.00 12.47 9.17
C LYS A 407 9.82 12.19 10.66
N ALA A 408 9.71 10.91 11.06
CA ALA A 408 9.62 10.52 12.47
C ALA A 408 10.89 10.89 13.26
N VAL A 409 12.06 10.70 12.69
CA VAL A 409 13.35 11.13 13.26
C VAL A 409 13.41 12.65 13.45
N PHE A 410 12.97 13.41 12.43
CA PHE A 410 12.87 14.87 12.51
C PHE A 410 11.92 15.32 13.62
N ASP A 411 10.74 14.70 13.72
CA ASP A 411 9.73 15.00 14.73
C ASP A 411 10.18 14.61 16.16
N ALA A 412 11.03 13.58 16.29
CA ALA A 412 11.71 13.22 17.54
C ALA A 412 12.79 14.24 17.96
N GLY A 413 13.01 15.30 17.18
CA GLY A 413 13.89 16.43 17.48
C GLY A 413 15.27 16.40 16.85
N VAL A 414 15.57 15.46 15.95
CA VAL A 414 16.83 15.39 15.18
C VAL A 414 16.74 16.29 13.95
N LYS A 415 16.98 17.58 14.12
CA LYS A 415 16.84 18.57 13.04
C LYS A 415 17.87 18.41 11.93
N GLU A 416 19.05 17.89 12.23
CA GLU A 416 20.12 17.65 11.27
C GLU A 416 19.79 16.62 10.18
N ILE A 417 18.70 15.84 10.31
CA ILE A 417 18.22 14.96 9.25
C ILE A 417 17.58 15.74 8.08
N SER A 418 17.12 16.97 8.31
CA SER A 418 16.63 17.82 7.22
C SER A 418 17.79 18.52 6.52
N ARG A 419 17.65 18.82 5.22
CA ARG A 419 18.70 19.43 4.39
C ARG A 419 19.15 20.80 4.90
N ASN A 420 18.22 21.61 5.41
CA ASN A 420 18.54 22.94 5.94
C ASN A 420 18.79 22.96 7.47
N GLY A 421 18.62 21.83 8.17
CA GLY A 421 18.79 21.72 9.61
C GLY A 421 17.74 22.47 10.48
N VAL A 422 16.69 23.01 9.87
CA VAL A 422 15.68 23.87 10.53
C VAL A 422 14.28 23.25 10.40
N ASP A 423 13.85 23.02 9.18
CA ASP A 423 12.54 22.43 8.84
C ASP A 423 12.67 21.37 7.75
N ASP A 424 11.58 20.69 7.46
CA ASP A 424 11.54 19.56 6.50
C ASP A 424 11.06 19.97 5.09
N LYS A 425 10.94 21.26 4.81
CA LYS A 425 10.39 21.77 3.54
C LYS A 425 11.27 21.50 2.34
N GLU A 426 12.58 21.49 2.55
CA GLU A 426 13.57 21.19 1.50
C GLU A 426 13.91 19.68 1.43
N GLY A 427 13.21 18.83 2.20
CA GLY A 427 13.45 17.39 2.28
C GLY A 427 14.56 17.03 3.25
N PHE A 428 15.09 15.80 3.10
CA PHE A 428 16.02 15.17 4.04
C PHE A 428 17.39 14.93 3.43
N ILE A 429 18.41 14.76 4.29
CA ILE A 429 19.79 14.50 3.87
C ILE A 429 19.98 13.14 3.16
N TRP A 430 19.09 12.20 3.40
CA TRP A 430 19.03 10.92 2.70
C TRP A 430 17.82 10.88 1.79
N PRO A 431 17.89 10.17 0.66
CA PRO A 431 16.77 10.09 -0.26
C PRO A 431 15.69 9.13 0.25
N SER A 432 14.43 9.36 -0.17
CA SER A 432 13.46 8.29 -0.23
C SER A 432 13.77 7.35 -1.40
N TYR A 433 13.29 6.11 -1.34
CA TYR A 433 13.47 5.16 -2.45
C TYR A 433 12.85 5.65 -3.79
N VAL A 434 11.88 6.57 -3.74
CA VAL A 434 11.34 7.19 -4.95
C VAL A 434 12.24 8.31 -5.45
N GLU A 435 12.84 9.10 -4.57
CA GLU A 435 13.64 10.26 -4.95
C GLU A 435 14.82 9.90 -5.85
N ASP A 436 15.62 8.91 -5.45
CA ASP A 436 16.81 8.50 -6.21
C ASP A 436 16.55 7.32 -7.15
N ILE A 437 15.63 6.41 -6.80
CA ILE A 437 15.53 5.11 -7.46
C ILE A 437 14.28 5.02 -8.33
N MET A 438 13.08 4.92 -7.69
CA MET A 438 11.86 4.60 -8.43
C MET A 438 11.39 5.77 -9.31
N GLY A 439 11.56 7.02 -8.86
CA GLY A 439 11.18 8.20 -9.61
C GLY A 439 11.94 8.28 -10.94
N PRO A 440 13.27 8.50 -10.92
CA PRO A 440 14.04 8.69 -12.14
C PRO A 440 14.17 7.44 -13.00
N LEU A 441 14.21 6.24 -12.42
CA LEU A 441 14.49 5.00 -13.15
C LEU A 441 13.24 4.23 -13.60
N LEU A 442 12.07 4.55 -13.05
CA LEU A 442 10.80 3.88 -13.38
C LEU A 442 9.67 4.88 -13.67
N PHE A 443 9.27 5.72 -12.71
CA PHE A 443 8.08 6.58 -12.85
C PHE A 443 8.22 7.62 -13.95
N ASP A 444 9.40 8.20 -14.14
CA ASP A 444 9.66 9.14 -15.22
C ASP A 444 9.50 8.50 -16.60
N PHE A 445 9.71 7.19 -16.71
CA PHE A 445 9.46 6.38 -17.91
C PHE A 445 8.03 5.81 -17.98
N GLY A 446 7.17 6.13 -17.02
CA GLY A 446 5.81 5.60 -16.93
C GLY A 446 5.69 4.17 -16.39
N TYR A 447 6.78 3.55 -15.93
CA TYR A 447 6.74 2.23 -15.31
C TYR A 447 6.24 2.32 -13.87
N GLY A 448 5.22 1.57 -13.54
CA GLY A 448 4.65 1.50 -12.20
C GLY A 448 3.81 0.26 -11.96
N PRO A 449 3.36 0.05 -10.73
CA PRO A 449 2.75 -1.20 -10.27
C PRO A 449 1.36 -1.45 -10.90
N PHE A 450 1.31 -2.31 -11.88
CA PHE A 450 0.13 -2.80 -12.57
C PHE A 450 -0.23 -4.19 -12.03
N ARG A 451 -1.47 -4.40 -11.62
CA ARG A 451 -1.96 -5.62 -10.96
C ARG A 451 -3.15 -6.22 -11.64
N TRP A 452 -3.27 -7.55 -11.55
CA TRP A 452 -4.50 -8.24 -11.91
C TRP A 452 -4.84 -9.39 -10.98
N VAL A 453 -6.12 -9.68 -10.89
CA VAL A 453 -6.70 -10.77 -10.10
C VAL A 453 -7.59 -11.60 -10.99
N CYS A 454 -7.32 -12.89 -11.11
CA CYS A 454 -8.17 -13.85 -11.81
C CYS A 454 -9.37 -14.19 -10.90
N LEU A 455 -10.53 -13.60 -11.19
CA LEU A 455 -11.72 -13.70 -10.35
C LEU A 455 -12.36 -15.10 -10.32
N SER A 456 -11.95 -15.96 -11.24
CA SER A 456 -12.32 -17.40 -11.21
C SER A 456 -11.71 -18.16 -10.02
N GLY A 457 -10.64 -17.60 -9.41
CA GLY A 457 -9.85 -18.26 -8.37
C GLY A 457 -9.02 -19.46 -8.88
N LYS A 458 -8.96 -19.70 -10.19
CA LYS A 458 -8.28 -20.85 -10.79
C LYS A 458 -6.80 -20.56 -11.06
N PRO A 459 -5.86 -21.41 -10.57
CA PRO A 459 -4.44 -21.27 -10.90
C PRO A 459 -4.15 -21.35 -12.41
N GLU A 460 -4.98 -22.07 -13.18
CA GLU A 460 -4.87 -22.17 -14.64
C GLU A 460 -5.06 -20.82 -15.34
N ASP A 461 -6.03 -20.02 -14.87
CA ASP A 461 -6.28 -18.70 -15.41
C ASP A 461 -5.10 -17.76 -15.11
N LEU A 462 -4.49 -17.87 -13.91
CA LEU A 462 -3.30 -17.09 -13.59
C LEU A 462 -2.11 -17.47 -14.49
N ARG A 463 -1.84 -18.77 -14.70
CA ARG A 463 -0.80 -19.21 -15.63
C ARG A 463 -1.05 -18.72 -17.05
N ALA A 464 -2.31 -18.77 -17.52
CA ALA A 464 -2.67 -18.27 -18.83
C ALA A 464 -2.44 -16.76 -18.97
N THR A 465 -2.77 -15.98 -17.94
CA THR A 465 -2.50 -14.53 -17.93
C THR A 465 -1.01 -14.22 -17.82
N ASP A 466 -0.23 -14.98 -17.04
CA ASP A 466 1.23 -14.84 -16.98
C ASP A 466 1.86 -15.05 -18.37
N HIS A 467 1.48 -16.10 -19.09
CA HIS A 467 1.95 -16.35 -20.47
C HIS A 467 1.56 -15.23 -21.44
N ALA A 468 0.30 -14.78 -21.40
CA ALA A 468 -0.17 -13.69 -22.23
C ALA A 468 0.55 -12.37 -21.96
N ALA A 469 0.86 -12.08 -20.70
CA ALA A 469 1.65 -10.91 -20.32
C ALA A 469 3.08 -10.99 -20.88
N MET A 470 3.74 -12.16 -20.78
CA MET A 470 5.07 -12.38 -21.39
C MET A 470 5.07 -12.17 -22.90
N GLU A 471 4.04 -12.61 -23.61
CA GLU A 471 3.91 -12.37 -25.07
C GLU A 471 3.78 -10.87 -25.42
N CYS A 472 3.25 -10.06 -24.50
CA CYS A 472 3.10 -8.63 -24.68
C CYS A 472 4.36 -7.81 -24.31
N ILE A 473 5.37 -8.41 -23.68
CA ILE A 473 6.59 -7.73 -23.22
C ILE A 473 7.75 -8.04 -24.17
N ASP A 474 8.38 -7.00 -24.72
CA ASP A 474 9.65 -7.14 -25.40
C ASP A 474 10.83 -6.93 -24.42
N PRO A 475 11.52 -8.01 -23.98
CA PRO A 475 12.58 -7.90 -22.98
C PRO A 475 13.84 -7.20 -23.52
N ASN A 476 13.91 -6.86 -24.81
CA ASN A 476 15.05 -6.19 -25.43
C ASN A 476 14.82 -4.68 -25.61
N ARG A 477 13.63 -4.17 -25.35
CA ARG A 477 13.29 -2.74 -25.54
C ARG A 477 13.99 -1.87 -24.48
N ARG A 478 13.84 -2.25 -23.20
CA ARG A 478 14.44 -1.57 -22.04
C ARG A 478 14.74 -2.60 -20.96
N TYR A 479 15.69 -2.32 -20.06
CA TYR A 479 16.01 -3.22 -18.95
C TYR A 479 14.82 -3.42 -17.99
N GLN A 480 13.93 -2.43 -17.85
CA GLN A 480 12.69 -2.56 -17.06
C GLN A 480 11.76 -3.65 -17.64
N ASP A 481 11.63 -3.72 -18.96
CA ASP A 481 10.84 -4.78 -19.61
C ASP A 481 11.47 -6.15 -19.42
N ARG A 482 12.81 -6.23 -19.46
CA ARG A 482 13.54 -7.46 -19.17
C ARG A 482 13.33 -7.90 -17.71
N ASP A 483 13.41 -6.99 -16.74
CA ASP A 483 13.15 -7.29 -15.34
C ASP A 483 11.72 -7.84 -15.15
N ASN A 484 10.73 -7.24 -15.81
CA ASN A 484 9.35 -7.71 -15.80
C ASN A 484 9.20 -9.10 -16.44
N TYR A 485 9.86 -9.33 -17.58
CA TYR A 485 9.84 -10.63 -18.26
C TYR A 485 10.40 -11.74 -17.37
N VAL A 486 11.56 -11.50 -16.76
CA VAL A 486 12.20 -12.45 -15.83
C VAL A 486 11.34 -12.69 -14.61
N TRP A 487 10.75 -11.63 -14.05
CA TRP A 487 9.85 -11.70 -12.92
C TRP A 487 8.65 -12.62 -13.18
N ILE A 488 7.93 -12.42 -14.30
CA ILE A 488 6.77 -13.25 -14.66
C ILE A 488 7.19 -14.68 -14.97
N ARG A 489 8.27 -14.86 -15.73
CA ARG A 489 8.78 -16.20 -16.08
C ARG A 489 9.03 -17.06 -14.84
N ASP A 490 9.58 -16.45 -13.80
CA ASP A 490 9.99 -17.16 -12.59
C ASP A 490 8.94 -17.06 -11.45
N ALA A 491 7.77 -16.46 -11.70
CA ALA A 491 6.74 -16.18 -10.67
C ALA A 491 6.21 -17.44 -9.98
N GLU A 492 5.95 -18.52 -10.72
CA GLU A 492 5.48 -19.79 -10.14
C GLU A 492 6.57 -20.43 -9.27
N LYS A 493 7.83 -20.46 -9.74
CA LYS A 493 8.99 -20.92 -8.96
C LYS A 493 9.15 -20.15 -7.65
N ASN A 494 8.87 -18.86 -7.66
CA ASN A 494 8.99 -17.99 -6.50
C ASN A 494 7.83 -18.10 -5.52
N ALA A 495 6.76 -18.85 -5.85
CA ALA A 495 5.61 -19.11 -4.97
C ALA A 495 5.02 -17.82 -4.37
N LEU A 496 4.71 -16.83 -5.23
CA LEU A 496 4.34 -15.47 -4.81
C LEU A 496 2.87 -15.31 -4.42
N VAL A 497 1.99 -16.26 -4.80
CA VAL A 497 0.55 -16.16 -4.57
C VAL A 497 0.25 -16.41 -3.08
N VAL A 498 -0.43 -15.43 -2.46
CA VAL A 498 -1.01 -15.54 -1.12
C VAL A 498 -2.43 -14.99 -1.19
N GLY A 499 -3.42 -15.80 -0.80
CA GLY A 499 -4.84 -15.49 -0.97
C GLY A 499 -5.33 -15.80 -2.39
N THR A 500 -5.89 -14.81 -3.10
CA THR A 500 -6.44 -15.03 -4.43
C THR A 500 -5.38 -15.13 -5.53
N GLN A 501 -5.76 -15.68 -6.69
CA GLN A 501 -4.90 -15.83 -7.87
C GLN A 501 -4.62 -14.46 -8.50
N ALA A 502 -3.48 -13.88 -8.19
CA ALA A 502 -3.12 -12.52 -8.56
C ALA A 502 -1.66 -12.39 -8.98
N ARG A 503 -1.37 -11.33 -9.74
CA ARG A 503 -0.02 -10.97 -10.19
C ARG A 503 0.18 -9.46 -10.23
N ILE A 504 1.44 -9.04 -10.23
CA ILE A 504 1.89 -7.65 -10.39
C ILE A 504 3.05 -7.58 -11.37
N LEU A 505 3.10 -6.49 -12.13
CA LEU A 505 4.25 -6.02 -12.92
C LEU A 505 4.47 -4.54 -12.68
N TYR A 506 5.69 -4.05 -12.88
CA TYR A 506 5.96 -2.63 -13.05
C TYR A 506 6.01 -2.33 -14.54
N GLN A 507 4.88 -1.99 -15.13
CA GLN A 507 4.74 -1.84 -16.59
C GLN A 507 4.40 -0.39 -16.97
N ASP A 508 4.88 0.04 -18.14
CA ASP A 508 4.59 1.34 -18.72
C ASP A 508 3.19 1.43 -19.35
N CYS A 509 2.85 2.60 -19.84
CA CYS A 509 1.56 2.90 -20.44
C CYS A 509 1.18 1.90 -21.55
N GLU A 510 2.05 1.73 -22.54
CA GLU A 510 1.78 0.86 -23.68
C GLU A 510 1.68 -0.60 -23.29
N GLY A 511 2.55 -1.05 -22.43
CA GLY A 511 2.53 -2.41 -21.92
C GLY A 511 1.26 -2.72 -21.14
N ARG A 512 0.81 -1.80 -20.27
CA ARG A 512 -0.47 -1.94 -19.53
C ARG A 512 -1.65 -2.07 -20.51
N VAL A 513 -1.72 -1.22 -21.51
CA VAL A 513 -2.81 -1.26 -22.52
C VAL A 513 -2.78 -2.58 -23.30
N ARG A 514 -1.61 -3.02 -23.81
CA ARG A 514 -1.50 -4.27 -24.57
C ARG A 514 -1.89 -5.49 -23.73
N ILE A 515 -1.37 -5.59 -22.50
CA ILE A 515 -1.67 -6.71 -21.59
C ILE A 515 -3.16 -6.72 -21.23
N ALA A 516 -3.74 -5.57 -20.89
CA ALA A 516 -5.14 -5.47 -20.53
C ALA A 516 -6.08 -5.84 -21.68
N LEU A 517 -5.79 -5.37 -22.90
CA LEU A 517 -6.56 -5.74 -24.11
C LEU A 517 -6.46 -7.25 -24.38
N LYS A 518 -5.25 -7.82 -24.22
CA LYS A 518 -5.05 -9.26 -24.40
C LYS A 518 -5.86 -10.07 -23.39
N PHE A 519 -5.88 -9.67 -22.14
CA PHE A 519 -6.69 -10.33 -21.12
C PHE A 519 -8.19 -10.20 -21.43
N ASN A 520 -8.65 -9.02 -21.83
CA ASN A 520 -10.06 -8.81 -22.19
C ASN A 520 -10.49 -9.65 -23.40
N GLU A 521 -9.60 -9.81 -24.40
CA GLU A 521 -9.79 -10.73 -25.52
C GLU A 521 -9.93 -12.18 -25.03
N MET A 522 -9.04 -12.64 -24.14
CA MET A 522 -9.10 -14.01 -23.59
C MET A 522 -10.38 -14.27 -22.80
N VAL A 523 -10.88 -13.28 -22.07
CA VAL A 523 -12.19 -13.35 -21.39
C VAL A 523 -13.33 -13.47 -22.42
N ARG A 524 -13.30 -12.65 -23.48
CA ARG A 524 -14.28 -12.66 -24.59
C ARG A 524 -14.34 -14.02 -25.27
N GLU A 525 -13.20 -14.65 -25.45
CA GLU A 525 -13.08 -15.98 -26.07
C GLU A 525 -13.40 -17.13 -25.08
N GLY A 526 -13.65 -16.84 -23.82
CA GLY A 526 -13.90 -17.85 -22.78
C GLY A 526 -12.69 -18.69 -22.42
N LYS A 527 -11.46 -18.24 -22.73
CA LYS A 527 -10.21 -18.92 -22.38
C LYS A 527 -9.88 -18.80 -20.89
N ILE A 528 -10.28 -17.71 -20.28
CA ILE A 528 -10.16 -17.42 -18.86
C ILE A 528 -11.45 -16.81 -18.31
N GLY A 529 -11.65 -16.87 -17.00
CA GLY A 529 -12.72 -16.14 -16.34
C GLY A 529 -12.45 -14.63 -16.30
N PRO A 530 -13.42 -13.83 -15.78
CA PRO A 530 -13.25 -12.39 -15.61
C PRO A 530 -12.00 -12.04 -14.80
N VAL A 531 -11.38 -10.91 -15.12
CA VAL A 531 -10.18 -10.41 -14.47
C VAL A 531 -10.45 -9.03 -13.86
N MET A 532 -10.01 -8.79 -12.65
CA MET A 532 -9.97 -7.45 -12.06
C MET A 532 -8.58 -6.86 -12.23
N LEU A 533 -8.48 -5.79 -13.01
CA LEU A 533 -7.27 -4.97 -13.10
C LEU A 533 -7.25 -3.91 -12.00
N GLY A 534 -6.06 -3.48 -11.63
CA GLY A 534 -5.83 -2.33 -10.78
C GLY A 534 -4.35 -2.00 -10.73
N ARG A 535 -3.99 -1.17 -9.78
CA ARG A 535 -2.60 -0.85 -9.48
C ARG A 535 -2.40 -0.57 -7.99
N ASP A 536 -1.17 -0.49 -7.55
CA ASP A 536 -0.89 0.15 -6.28
C ASP A 536 -1.18 1.65 -6.38
N HIS A 537 -1.57 2.29 -5.29
CA HIS A 537 -1.73 3.74 -5.27
C HIS A 537 -0.38 4.45 -5.33
N HIS A 538 0.68 3.83 -4.83
CA HIS A 538 2.08 4.15 -5.11
C HIS A 538 2.38 3.88 -6.59
N ASP A 539 2.21 4.85 -7.46
CA ASP A 539 2.35 4.72 -8.91
C ASP A 539 2.71 6.07 -9.54
N VAL A 540 2.96 6.08 -10.83
CA VAL A 540 3.35 7.23 -11.64
C VAL A 540 2.46 8.45 -11.41
N SER A 541 1.12 8.25 -11.36
CA SER A 541 0.13 9.31 -11.14
C SER A 541 -0.66 9.17 -9.83
N GLY A 542 -0.41 8.11 -9.06
CA GLY A 542 -1.33 7.68 -8.00
C GLY A 542 -1.22 8.47 -6.71
N THR A 543 -0.07 9.02 -6.39
CA THR A 543 0.19 9.63 -5.09
C THR A 543 0.97 10.93 -5.23
N ASP A 544 0.47 11.96 -4.56
CA ASP A 544 1.23 13.16 -4.23
C ASP A 544 1.71 13.07 -2.78
N SER A 545 3.02 13.09 -2.58
CA SER A 545 3.67 13.17 -1.28
C SER A 545 5.07 13.76 -1.40
N PRO A 546 5.38 14.88 -0.74
CA PRO A 546 6.72 15.45 -0.74
C PRO A 546 7.75 14.56 -0.03
N PHE A 547 7.28 13.58 0.74
CA PHE A 547 8.12 12.63 1.48
C PHE A 547 8.37 11.32 0.74
N ARG A 548 7.69 11.08 -0.41
CA ARG A 548 7.81 9.83 -1.15
C ARG A 548 7.66 10.02 -2.66
N GLU A 549 6.42 9.96 -3.22
CA GLU A 549 6.19 9.86 -4.67
C GLU A 549 6.52 11.16 -5.43
N THR A 550 6.46 12.30 -4.78
CA THR A 550 6.82 13.60 -5.38
C THR A 550 8.07 14.21 -4.77
N SER A 551 8.86 13.43 -4.02
CA SER A 551 10.14 13.88 -3.44
C SER A 551 11.20 14.24 -4.49
N ASN A 552 11.10 13.69 -5.71
CA ASN A 552 11.95 14.03 -6.86
C ASN A 552 11.38 15.14 -7.76
N ILE A 553 10.43 15.91 -7.28
CA ILE A 553 9.89 17.11 -7.94
C ILE A 553 10.53 18.34 -7.31
N TYR A 554 11.36 19.07 -8.09
CA TYR A 554 12.20 20.15 -7.55
C TYR A 554 11.78 21.55 -8.01
N ASP A 555 10.59 21.69 -8.60
CA ASP A 555 10.04 22.98 -9.03
C ASP A 555 9.23 23.72 -7.94
N GLY A 556 9.21 23.20 -6.73
CA GLY A 556 8.46 23.73 -5.59
C GLY A 556 7.00 23.28 -5.52
N SER A 557 6.52 22.50 -6.49
CA SER A 557 5.15 21.98 -6.52
C SER A 557 4.97 20.60 -5.88
N ASN A 558 6.02 20.03 -5.32
CA ASN A 558 6.00 18.73 -4.66
C ASN A 558 5.02 18.61 -3.46
N VAL A 559 4.58 19.75 -2.93
CA VAL A 559 3.59 19.85 -1.84
C VAL A 559 2.13 19.92 -2.33
N MET A 560 1.92 19.94 -3.65
CA MET A 560 0.58 20.01 -4.25
C MET A 560 0.01 18.60 -4.43
N ALA A 561 -1.31 18.46 -4.22
CA ALA A 561 -2.03 17.18 -4.37
C ALA A 561 -2.83 17.10 -5.68
N ASP A 562 -2.54 17.96 -6.64
CA ASP A 562 -3.33 18.09 -7.88
C ASP A 562 -3.21 16.87 -8.78
N MET A 563 -2.06 16.19 -8.82
CA MET A 563 -1.87 15.03 -9.68
C MET A 563 -2.80 13.87 -9.27
N ALA A 564 -2.83 13.50 -7.99
CA ALA A 564 -3.68 12.42 -7.49
C ALA A 564 -5.17 12.76 -7.66
N VAL A 565 -5.58 14.01 -7.42
CA VAL A 565 -6.96 14.48 -7.62
C VAL A 565 -7.35 14.45 -9.10
N ASN A 566 -6.50 14.95 -9.99
CA ASN A 566 -6.72 14.90 -11.44
C ASN A 566 -6.77 13.46 -11.94
N CYS A 567 -5.88 12.58 -11.46
CA CYS A 567 -5.88 11.16 -11.80
C CYS A 567 -7.22 10.50 -11.41
N PHE A 568 -7.69 10.73 -10.19
CA PHE A 568 -8.99 10.26 -9.70
C PHE A 568 -10.14 10.76 -10.57
N ALA A 569 -10.21 12.07 -10.83
CA ALA A 569 -11.27 12.66 -11.65
C ALA A 569 -11.29 12.10 -13.07
N GLY A 570 -10.11 11.96 -13.68
CA GLY A 570 -9.98 11.42 -15.04
C GLY A 570 -10.32 9.94 -15.13
N ASN A 571 -9.99 9.14 -14.10
CA ASN A 571 -10.39 7.73 -13.99
C ASN A 571 -11.92 7.59 -13.85
N CYS A 572 -12.57 8.48 -13.07
CA CYS A 572 -14.04 8.57 -13.03
C CYS A 572 -14.63 8.86 -14.41
N ALA A 573 -14.11 9.87 -15.09
CA ALA A 573 -14.63 10.31 -16.40
C ALA A 573 -14.49 9.24 -17.50
N ARG A 574 -13.53 8.29 -17.33
CA ARG A 574 -13.23 7.25 -18.32
C ARG A 574 -13.81 5.87 -17.99
N GLY A 575 -14.60 5.77 -16.92
CA GLY A 575 -15.39 4.57 -16.66
C GLY A 575 -14.63 3.42 -16.00
N MET A 576 -13.59 3.68 -15.22
CA MET A 576 -13.04 2.65 -14.32
C MET A 576 -14.14 2.07 -13.43
N SER A 577 -14.11 0.78 -13.13
CA SER A 577 -15.21 0.11 -12.41
C SER A 577 -15.37 0.60 -10.97
N MET A 578 -14.24 0.91 -10.31
CA MET A 578 -14.17 1.58 -9.02
C MET A 578 -13.05 2.60 -9.06
N VAL A 579 -13.29 3.75 -8.42
CA VAL A 579 -12.26 4.79 -8.23
C VAL A 579 -12.22 5.22 -6.79
N THR A 580 -11.01 5.48 -6.27
CA THR A 580 -10.78 5.83 -4.88
C THR A 580 -9.81 6.98 -4.73
N LEU A 581 -10.02 7.81 -3.68
CA LEU A 581 -9.09 8.86 -3.28
C LEU A 581 -8.98 8.86 -1.76
N HIS A 582 -7.75 8.80 -1.24
CA HIS A 582 -7.49 8.66 0.19
C HIS A 582 -6.49 9.69 0.69
N ASN A 583 -6.64 10.06 1.95
CA ASN A 583 -5.64 10.81 2.71
C ASN A 583 -4.66 9.85 3.39
N GLY A 584 -3.40 10.20 3.44
CA GLY A 584 -2.39 9.58 4.28
C GLY A 584 -1.58 8.46 3.63
N GLY A 585 -2.21 7.52 2.92
CA GLY A 585 -1.52 6.39 2.31
C GLY A 585 -0.57 5.67 3.26
N GLY A 586 0.58 5.22 2.79
CA GLY A 586 1.65 4.64 3.62
C GLY A 586 2.55 5.68 4.30
N VAL A 587 2.32 6.97 4.06
CA VAL A 587 3.16 8.09 4.56
C VAL A 587 2.59 8.70 5.83
N GLY A 588 1.27 8.71 5.99
CA GLY A 588 0.57 9.22 7.15
C GLY A 588 -0.41 10.36 6.82
N ILE A 589 -1.37 10.56 7.70
CA ILE A 589 -2.40 11.60 7.56
C ILE A 589 -1.77 12.98 7.43
N GLY A 590 -2.24 13.77 6.46
CA GLY A 590 -1.72 15.10 6.15
C GLY A 590 -0.40 15.13 5.39
N LYS A 591 0.20 13.97 5.09
CA LYS A 591 1.51 13.85 4.43
C LYS A 591 1.41 13.32 3.00
N SER A 592 0.25 12.85 2.57
CA SER A 592 0.00 12.42 1.20
C SER A 592 -1.48 12.44 0.85
N VAL A 593 -1.75 12.57 -0.46
CA VAL A 593 -3.04 12.22 -1.07
C VAL A 593 -2.77 11.15 -2.12
N ASN A 594 -3.53 10.08 -2.10
CA ASN A 594 -3.32 8.94 -2.99
C ASN A 594 -4.63 8.40 -3.54
N GLY A 595 -4.59 7.89 -4.75
CA GLY A 595 -5.76 7.37 -5.43
C GLY A 595 -5.45 6.14 -6.28
N GLY A 596 -6.48 5.35 -6.52
CA GLY A 596 -6.40 4.15 -7.31
C GLY A 596 -7.71 3.82 -7.99
N PHE A 597 -7.71 2.70 -8.68
CA PHE A 597 -8.86 2.19 -9.41
C PHE A 597 -8.91 0.67 -9.39
N SER A 598 -10.08 0.14 -9.70
CA SER A 598 -10.26 -1.22 -10.22
C SER A 598 -10.99 -1.16 -11.56
N LEU A 599 -10.61 -2.01 -12.51
CA LEU A 599 -11.27 -2.18 -13.81
C LEU A 599 -11.59 -3.65 -14.06
N LEU A 600 -12.87 -3.97 -14.15
CA LEU A 600 -13.30 -5.31 -14.50
C LEU A 600 -13.15 -5.55 -16.02
N LEU A 601 -12.44 -6.61 -16.37
CA LEU A 601 -12.41 -7.15 -17.74
C LEU A 601 -13.52 -8.20 -17.87
N ASP A 602 -14.53 -7.85 -18.65
CA ASP A 602 -15.73 -8.66 -18.87
C ASP A 602 -15.83 -9.23 -20.29
N GLY A 603 -14.80 -8.99 -21.11
CA GLY A 603 -14.74 -9.41 -22.51
C GLY A 603 -15.46 -8.48 -23.49
N SER A 604 -16.09 -7.39 -23.04
CA SER A 604 -16.84 -6.49 -23.90
C SER A 604 -15.94 -5.53 -24.71
N GLU A 605 -16.43 -5.08 -25.88
CA GLU A 605 -15.77 -4.04 -26.68
C GLU A 605 -15.79 -2.67 -25.95
N GLN A 606 -16.78 -2.43 -25.12
CA GLN A 606 -16.83 -1.24 -24.26
C GLN A 606 -15.63 -1.21 -23.32
N THR A 607 -15.30 -2.34 -22.70
CA THR A 607 -14.12 -2.47 -21.85
C THR A 607 -12.82 -2.22 -22.61
N ASP A 608 -12.71 -2.65 -23.89
CA ASP A 608 -11.56 -2.32 -24.75
C ASP A 608 -11.37 -0.80 -24.92
N GLN A 609 -12.47 -0.03 -25.08
CA GLN A 609 -12.39 1.43 -25.17
C GLN A 609 -11.97 2.08 -23.86
N ILE A 610 -12.51 1.58 -22.74
CA ILE A 610 -12.11 2.03 -21.40
C ILE A 610 -10.62 1.77 -21.18
N ILE A 611 -10.12 0.57 -21.49
CA ILE A 611 -8.70 0.22 -21.36
C ILE A 611 -7.83 1.24 -22.09
N LYS A 612 -8.10 1.46 -23.39
CA LYS A 612 -7.30 2.38 -24.23
C LYS A 612 -7.26 3.80 -23.67
N SER A 613 -8.38 4.32 -23.20
CA SER A 613 -8.49 5.69 -22.71
C SER A 613 -8.00 5.83 -21.27
N ALA A 614 -8.51 4.99 -20.35
CA ALA A 614 -8.30 5.15 -18.93
C ALA A 614 -6.91 4.70 -18.49
N MET A 615 -6.37 3.60 -19.03
CA MET A 615 -5.01 3.15 -18.69
C MET A 615 -3.96 4.14 -19.23
N THR A 616 -4.17 4.72 -20.41
CA THR A 616 -3.29 5.77 -20.94
C THR A 616 -3.32 7.00 -20.04
N TRP A 617 -4.52 7.48 -19.68
CA TRP A 617 -4.68 8.60 -18.76
C TRP A 617 -3.99 8.36 -17.42
N ASP A 618 -4.23 7.22 -16.79
CA ASP A 618 -3.74 6.90 -15.45
C ASP A 618 -2.21 6.94 -15.35
N VAL A 619 -1.49 6.61 -16.43
CA VAL A 619 -0.02 6.68 -16.47
C VAL A 619 0.47 8.04 -16.95
N ILE A 620 -0.03 8.50 -18.10
CA ILE A 620 0.53 9.69 -18.78
C ILE A 620 0.25 10.97 -18.02
N ASN A 621 -0.81 11.05 -17.20
CA ASN A 621 -1.02 12.17 -16.28
C ASN A 621 0.21 12.41 -15.38
N GLY A 622 0.78 11.36 -14.81
CA GLY A 622 1.97 11.47 -13.96
C GLY A 622 3.25 11.75 -14.73
N VAL A 623 3.42 11.17 -15.92
CA VAL A 623 4.54 11.50 -16.81
C VAL A 623 4.49 12.98 -17.21
N ALA A 624 3.32 13.49 -17.58
CA ALA A 624 3.13 14.91 -17.91
C ALA A 624 3.46 15.82 -16.72
N ARG A 625 3.03 15.44 -15.52
CA ARG A 625 3.34 16.16 -14.26
C ARG A 625 4.84 16.24 -14.00
N ARG A 626 5.55 15.13 -14.15
CA ARG A 626 6.99 15.03 -13.95
C ARG A 626 7.78 15.73 -15.06
N SER A 627 7.33 15.61 -16.31
CA SER A 627 7.86 16.35 -17.45
C SER A 627 7.77 17.87 -17.24
N TRP A 628 6.60 18.35 -16.79
CA TRP A 628 6.40 19.79 -16.50
C TRP A 628 7.31 20.29 -15.36
N ALA A 629 7.65 19.43 -14.42
CA ALA A 629 8.61 19.71 -13.36
C ALA A 629 10.08 19.67 -13.82
N ARG A 630 10.33 19.41 -15.10
CA ARG A 630 11.65 19.32 -15.75
C ARG A 630 12.47 18.09 -15.36
N ASN A 631 11.83 16.98 -14.99
CA ASN A 631 12.52 15.71 -14.85
C ASN A 631 12.95 15.21 -16.24
N ASP A 632 14.25 15.03 -16.48
CA ASP A 632 14.83 14.74 -17.80
C ASP A 632 14.22 13.50 -18.46
N ASN A 633 14.14 12.38 -17.74
CA ASN A 633 13.58 11.14 -18.27
C ASN A 633 12.07 11.26 -18.57
N ALA A 634 11.33 12.01 -17.77
CA ALA A 634 9.92 12.27 -18.02
C ALA A 634 9.70 13.20 -19.22
N MET A 635 10.57 14.19 -19.44
CA MET A 635 10.54 15.03 -20.65
C MET A 635 10.81 14.19 -21.91
N SER A 636 11.81 13.30 -21.89
CA SER A 636 12.08 12.37 -22.99
C SER A 636 10.88 11.46 -23.26
N THR A 637 10.28 10.89 -22.22
CA THR A 637 9.10 10.03 -22.33
C THR A 637 7.90 10.77 -22.88
N ALA A 638 7.63 11.99 -22.40
CA ALA A 638 6.54 12.82 -22.90
C ALA A 638 6.73 13.19 -24.38
N LYS A 639 7.96 13.46 -24.80
CA LYS A 639 8.30 13.72 -26.19
C LYS A 639 8.05 12.50 -27.07
N GLU A 640 8.56 11.32 -26.71
CA GLU A 640 8.32 10.06 -27.41
C GLU A 640 6.81 9.77 -27.52
N PHE A 641 6.06 10.01 -26.43
CA PHE A 641 4.61 9.82 -26.41
C PHE A 641 3.89 10.78 -27.37
N ASN A 642 4.26 12.07 -27.41
CA ASN A 642 3.70 13.03 -28.34
C ASN A 642 3.96 12.67 -29.81
N GLU A 643 5.16 12.15 -30.13
CA GLU A 643 5.53 11.73 -31.48
C GLU A 643 4.73 10.50 -31.94
N SER A 644 4.45 9.55 -31.04
CA SER A 644 3.72 8.31 -31.34
C SER A 644 2.20 8.42 -31.28
N HIS A 645 1.65 9.46 -30.61
CA HIS A 645 0.21 9.62 -30.36
C HIS A 645 -0.34 11.01 -30.77
N SER A 646 0.23 11.63 -31.79
CA SER A 646 -0.05 13.03 -32.18
C SER A 646 -1.51 13.32 -32.57
N ASP A 647 -2.32 12.30 -32.92
CA ASP A 647 -3.69 12.49 -33.38
C ASP A 647 -4.66 12.94 -32.26
N TYR A 648 -4.44 12.50 -31.03
CA TYR A 648 -5.37 12.71 -29.92
C TYR A 648 -4.71 13.22 -28.63
N TYR A 649 -3.39 13.23 -28.55
CA TYR A 649 -2.65 13.59 -27.35
C TYR A 649 -1.63 14.68 -27.66
N HIS A 650 -1.51 15.62 -26.72
CA HIS A 650 -0.46 16.61 -26.74
C HIS A 650 -0.06 16.95 -25.30
N ILE A 651 1.07 16.40 -24.87
CA ILE A 651 1.65 16.73 -23.57
C ILE A 651 2.46 18.01 -23.74
N THR A 652 2.15 19.03 -22.94
CA THR A 652 2.88 20.29 -22.96
C THR A 652 4.32 20.07 -22.47
N MET A 653 5.28 20.53 -23.27
CA MET A 653 6.70 20.44 -22.94
C MET A 653 7.17 21.76 -22.31
N PRO A 654 7.98 21.71 -21.22
CA PRO A 654 8.57 22.92 -20.64
C PRO A 654 9.73 23.43 -21.52
N GLU A 655 9.88 24.73 -21.58
CA GLU A 655 11.11 25.36 -22.05
C GLU A 655 12.14 25.39 -20.93
N LEU A 656 13.40 25.04 -21.24
CA LEU A 656 14.47 25.04 -20.27
C LEU A 656 15.18 26.39 -20.26
N VAL A 657 15.39 26.90 -19.06
CA VAL A 657 16.11 28.18 -18.86
C VAL A 657 17.61 27.89 -18.69
N ASP A 658 18.44 28.80 -19.20
CA ASP A 658 19.88 28.75 -18.98
C ASP A 658 20.22 29.01 -17.50
N ASP A 659 20.81 28.01 -16.84
CA ASP A 659 21.18 28.10 -15.43
C ASP A 659 22.17 29.26 -15.16
N GLN A 660 23.06 29.57 -16.10
CA GLN A 660 24.00 30.68 -15.97
C GLN A 660 23.25 32.03 -15.91
N LEU A 661 22.20 32.18 -16.73
CA LEU A 661 21.36 33.41 -16.70
C LEU A 661 20.72 33.57 -15.31
N ILE A 662 20.16 32.51 -14.74
CA ILE A 662 19.54 32.55 -13.42
C ILE A 662 20.57 32.89 -12.33
N ASN A 663 21.71 32.18 -12.34
CA ASN A 663 22.79 32.41 -11.38
C ASN A 663 23.35 33.83 -11.43
N ASP A 664 23.39 34.45 -12.61
CA ASP A 664 23.86 35.83 -12.77
C ASP A 664 22.84 36.87 -12.27
N LEU A 665 21.55 36.56 -12.30
CA LEU A 665 20.47 37.40 -11.82
C LEU A 665 20.29 37.38 -10.29
N ILE A 666 20.61 36.26 -9.63
CA ILE A 666 20.34 36.01 -8.20
C ILE A 666 21.59 36.25 -7.32
N LYS A 667 22.66 36.77 -7.87
CA LYS A 667 23.89 37.11 -7.13
C LYS A 667 23.70 38.16 -6.04
#